data_d802aa363e47a2cfcd606e8087422cf4
#
_entry.id   d802aa363e47a2cfcd606e8087422cf4
#
_cell.length_a   1.000
_cell.length_b   1.000
_cell.length_c   1.000
_cell.angle_alpha   90.00
_cell.angle_beta   90.00
_cell.angle_gamma   90.00
#
_symmetry.space_group_name_H-M   'P 1'
#
loop_
_entity.id
_entity.type
_entity.pdbx_description
1 polymer ?
#
loop_
_entity_poly.entity_id
_entity_poly.type
_entity_poly.pdbx_seq_one_letter_code
_entity_poly.pdbx_strand_id
1 'polypeptide(L)'
;MKKLIAFFAFLCLAVGTTSAKGLLKNLGNTGSSKVESTVDKIDTKQLEYTIPYIPVEKRSTILPKHNICSIAPAAESSDNFITGNGTLRMQASGQPYIEVMTYTQEDLYEPKWAETPLPPDLRPILPQIRQLLLEGKAAEANALVDEAQKKAGFEKYMNFDNDILYPVGGPSRHTAFTLTFRRPEQANTRDYLRFLDMQNGMITSMWTDARGSFRNDSFCAYDGDVTVNRFTAPKGQLDLDVEMQLPRLANSTHELNIEDGVITLATAYNPEFGSKGYAVVIRFLPKGGTMSKTEKGMKISGADGLTVVAKIVRVENGFTFDCVKPVRDGLMAMKVDFDKMLKGNEKYIGERMDRSRIHLSSDEDLLLSGEELLRRAHSQNELDPTLLEKLYDMGRFFQIYETGKNIPPFTGQHNINTNLQVCAGNNTGLFDEMDVYFKYYESKFDDFRTNAQLLYGARGLLASVHCDPDSGLYYHFSHTYPHYAWTGCLGWVFNELWGYYLVSGDKEFLRTRVIPAYKEMALFYEDYACDRGPDGKVIFYPSFSPENPTPNPGYETVTSRDRNPTRINSVMDIAICREILMNLIDGCKTLGIEEENIPHWEEQLASLPTYLLDQDGGLKEWAWPTIEENYNHRHVSHHYDLWPGRAVTPEKDPELAEAIKISNRKRAQQDDSAHGIIHRAFSAIRLKDMEEAVQNLSQLLNHGFVRRTLQTSHFPYRGVFPDLTGAVPAFLVEMSVFSEPGTVELLPVMPDNLMHGSIDGVWLYTFAKLNHMDWDEKGIHASITSNQAQNLTLRNRREGCRILVNGKEMAKDGDHIQYSFKAGETAQIEIIF
;
A
#
# COMPACT_ATOMS: atom_id res chain seq x y z
N MET A 1 21.39 -20.75 -18.83
CA MET A 1 20.24 -21.56 -18.34
C MET A 1 20.38 -22.07 -16.90
N LYS A 2 21.49 -22.71 -16.51
CA LYS A 2 21.69 -23.15 -15.10
C LYS A 2 21.85 -22.01 -14.08
N LYS A 3 22.36 -20.83 -14.46
CA LYS A 3 22.53 -19.67 -13.58
C LYS A 3 21.25 -18.81 -13.42
N LEU A 4 20.33 -18.83 -14.39
CA LEU A 4 19.02 -18.16 -14.29
C LEU A 4 18.12 -18.82 -13.24
N ILE A 5 18.32 -20.11 -13.01
CA ILE A 5 17.57 -20.91 -12.01
C ILE A 5 17.95 -20.48 -10.59
N ALA A 6 19.17 -20.02 -10.36
CA ALA A 6 19.62 -19.57 -9.04
C ALA A 6 19.01 -18.20 -8.64
N PHE A 7 18.74 -17.32 -9.60
CA PHE A 7 18.18 -15.98 -9.34
C PHE A 7 16.70 -16.01 -8.96
N PHE A 8 15.91 -16.87 -9.63
CA PHE A 8 14.51 -17.08 -9.22
C PHE A 8 14.38 -17.84 -7.89
N ALA A 9 15.34 -18.70 -7.55
CA ALA A 9 15.37 -19.37 -6.27
C ALA A 9 15.63 -18.42 -5.09
N PHE A 10 16.32 -17.30 -5.31
CA PHE A 10 16.62 -16.33 -4.25
C PHE A 10 15.42 -15.41 -3.93
N LEU A 11 14.57 -15.13 -4.93
CA LEU A 11 13.31 -14.40 -4.71
C LEU A 11 12.25 -15.29 -4.04
N CYS A 12 12.34 -16.62 -4.24
CA CYS A 12 11.45 -17.62 -3.62
C CYS A 12 11.88 -18.08 -2.23
N LEU A 13 13.12 -17.81 -1.80
CA LEU A 13 13.61 -18.20 -0.47
C LEU A 13 13.11 -17.31 0.67
N ALA A 14 12.47 -16.19 0.36
CA ALA A 14 11.71 -15.40 1.33
C ALA A 14 10.30 -15.95 1.60
N VAL A 15 9.82 -16.92 0.80
CA VAL A 15 8.52 -17.57 0.96
C VAL A 15 8.74 -19.09 0.84
N GLY A 16 8.41 -19.80 1.88
CA GLY A 16 8.64 -21.23 2.10
C GLY A 16 8.50 -22.14 0.86
N THR A 17 9.45 -23.03 0.77
CA THR A 17 9.62 -24.09 -0.22
C THR A 17 8.34 -24.82 -0.59
N THR A 18 7.86 -24.62 -1.82
CA THR A 18 7.11 -25.65 -2.53
C THR A 18 7.32 -25.52 -4.04
N SER A 19 7.90 -26.62 -4.57
CA SER A 19 7.88 -27.06 -5.96
C SER A 19 8.41 -26.13 -7.06
N ALA A 20 9.74 -26.14 -7.20
CA ALA A 20 10.44 -25.62 -8.39
C ALA A 20 10.07 -26.38 -9.72
N LYS A 21 9.32 -27.46 -9.65
CA LYS A 21 8.93 -28.25 -10.84
C LYS A 21 7.77 -27.63 -11.66
N GLY A 22 6.92 -26.79 -11.04
CA GLY A 22 5.84 -26.12 -11.73
C GLY A 22 6.32 -24.91 -12.56
N LEU A 23 7.36 -24.23 -12.10
CA LEU A 23 7.88 -23.02 -12.74
C LEU A 23 8.62 -23.30 -14.07
N LEU A 24 9.22 -24.49 -14.22
CA LEU A 24 10.00 -24.84 -15.40
C LEU A 24 9.17 -25.20 -16.64
N LYS A 25 7.88 -25.46 -16.48
CA LYS A 25 7.00 -25.83 -17.60
C LYS A 25 6.49 -24.63 -18.41
N ASN A 26 6.49 -23.43 -17.83
CA ASN A 26 5.94 -22.24 -18.47
C ASN A 26 6.99 -21.29 -19.11
N LEU A 27 8.28 -21.63 -19.03
CA LEU A 27 9.37 -20.81 -19.60
C LEU A 27 9.74 -21.18 -21.05
N GLY A 28 8.99 -22.09 -21.69
CA GLY A 28 9.34 -22.69 -22.98
C GLY A 28 8.58 -22.13 -24.20
N ASN A 29 7.65 -21.19 -24.09
CA ASN A 29 6.89 -20.72 -25.25
C ASN A 29 6.79 -19.19 -25.29
N THR A 30 7.75 -18.55 -25.95
CA THR A 30 7.65 -17.18 -26.46
C THR A 30 7.16 -17.19 -27.91
N GLY A 31 5.94 -17.60 -28.11
CA GLY A 31 5.19 -17.44 -29.35
C GLY A 31 3.87 -16.77 -29.01
N SER A 32 3.46 -15.78 -29.79
CA SER A 32 2.19 -15.07 -29.66
C SER A 32 1.00 -16.04 -29.65
N SER A 33 0.69 -16.56 -28.49
CA SER A 33 -0.56 -17.22 -28.21
C SER A 33 -1.41 -16.23 -27.41
N LYS A 34 -2.65 -16.01 -27.86
CA LYS A 34 -3.73 -15.47 -27.04
C LYS A 34 -3.50 -15.99 -25.63
N VAL A 35 -3.32 -15.08 -24.67
CA VAL A 35 -3.44 -15.41 -23.26
C VAL A 35 -4.88 -15.92 -23.11
N GLU A 36 -5.08 -17.22 -23.25
CA GLU A 36 -6.26 -17.85 -22.67
C GLU A 36 -6.19 -17.47 -21.21
N SER A 37 -7.18 -16.72 -20.75
CA SER A 37 -7.26 -16.21 -19.42
C SER A 37 -6.94 -17.35 -18.46
N THR A 38 -5.93 -17.21 -17.64
CA THR A 38 -5.61 -18.15 -16.56
C THR A 38 -6.74 -18.25 -15.53
N VAL A 39 -7.80 -17.48 -15.75
CA VAL A 39 -9.06 -17.42 -14.99
C VAL A 39 -9.81 -18.74 -14.97
N ASP A 40 -9.77 -19.54 -16.03
CA ASP A 40 -10.40 -20.86 -16.07
C ASP A 40 -9.67 -21.90 -15.20
N LYS A 41 -8.60 -21.52 -14.57
CA LYS A 41 -7.87 -22.34 -13.60
C LYS A 41 -7.76 -21.65 -12.23
N ILE A 42 -8.87 -21.14 -11.72
CA ILE A 42 -9.00 -21.09 -10.28
C ILE A 42 -8.80 -22.51 -9.81
N ASP A 43 -7.73 -22.76 -9.08
CA ASP A 43 -7.55 -24.04 -8.46
C ASP A 43 -8.66 -24.20 -7.43
N THR A 44 -9.82 -24.72 -7.89
CA THR A 44 -10.97 -25.01 -7.04
C THR A 44 -10.59 -25.95 -5.92
N LYS A 45 -9.46 -26.65 -6.01
CA LYS A 45 -8.86 -27.40 -4.90
C LYS A 45 -8.48 -26.52 -3.72
N GLN A 46 -8.10 -25.27 -3.94
CA GLN A 46 -7.89 -24.31 -2.82
C GLN A 46 -9.20 -23.97 -2.12
N LEU A 47 -10.33 -24.25 -2.73
CA LEU A 47 -11.67 -24.06 -2.19
C LEU A 47 -12.33 -25.38 -1.74
N GLU A 48 -11.64 -26.51 -1.83
CA GLU A 48 -12.11 -27.79 -1.29
C GLU A 48 -11.76 -27.90 0.20
N TYR A 49 -12.75 -28.27 1.00
CA TYR A 49 -12.62 -28.33 2.46
C TYR A 49 -12.66 -29.76 2.94
N THR A 50 -11.67 -30.10 3.76
CA THR A 50 -11.58 -31.42 4.41
C THR A 50 -12.23 -31.43 5.80
N ILE A 51 -12.42 -30.27 6.43
CA ILE A 51 -13.02 -30.15 7.77
C ILE A 51 -14.43 -29.61 7.64
N PRO A 52 -15.46 -30.30 8.19
CA PRO A 52 -16.80 -29.74 8.28
C PRO A 52 -16.80 -28.42 9.05
N TYR A 53 -17.38 -27.38 8.45
CA TYR A 53 -17.37 -26.01 8.97
C TYR A 53 -18.74 -25.59 9.51
N ILE A 54 -18.76 -24.47 10.22
CA ILE A 54 -19.99 -23.87 10.73
C ILE A 54 -20.76 -23.25 9.55
N PRO A 55 -21.98 -23.72 9.25
CA PRO A 55 -22.79 -23.20 8.15
C PRO A 55 -23.24 -21.76 8.42
N VAL A 56 -23.53 -21.00 7.34
CA VAL A 56 -23.74 -19.54 7.38
C VAL A 56 -24.86 -19.14 8.35
N GLU A 57 -25.98 -19.90 8.41
CA GLU A 57 -27.13 -19.63 9.25
C GLU A 57 -26.86 -19.73 10.77
N LYS A 58 -25.70 -20.27 11.14
CA LYS A 58 -25.26 -20.34 12.55
C LYS A 58 -24.20 -19.31 12.92
N ARG A 59 -23.72 -18.54 11.95
CA ARG A 59 -22.60 -17.61 12.17
C ARG A 59 -23.03 -16.31 12.84
N SER A 60 -24.27 -15.90 12.75
CA SER A 60 -24.80 -14.65 13.32
C SER A 60 -24.56 -14.47 14.82
N THR A 61 -24.46 -15.59 15.57
CA THR A 61 -24.19 -15.58 17.02
C THR A 61 -22.70 -15.69 17.36
N ILE A 62 -21.81 -15.83 16.34
CA ILE A 62 -20.40 -16.09 16.50
C ILE A 62 -19.57 -14.94 15.94
N LEU A 63 -19.92 -14.46 14.74
CA LEU A 63 -19.16 -13.44 14.04
C LEU A 63 -19.48 -12.04 14.56
N PRO A 64 -18.47 -11.20 14.77
CA PRO A 64 -18.70 -9.77 14.97
C PRO A 64 -19.23 -9.12 13.68
N LYS A 65 -19.81 -7.92 13.80
CA LYS A 65 -20.39 -7.21 12.64
C LYS A 65 -19.35 -6.93 11.55
N HIS A 66 -18.20 -6.42 11.93
CA HIS A 66 -17.10 -6.08 11.00
C HIS A 66 -16.05 -7.19 11.00
N ASN A 67 -16.33 -8.22 10.22
CA ASN A 67 -15.51 -9.42 10.20
C ASN A 67 -15.07 -9.82 8.80
N ILE A 68 -13.98 -10.57 8.76
CA ILE A 68 -13.62 -11.44 7.65
C ILE A 68 -13.53 -12.84 8.20
N CYS A 69 -14.28 -13.80 7.67
CA CYS A 69 -14.17 -15.18 8.08
C CYS A 69 -13.76 -16.10 6.94
N SER A 70 -13.18 -17.23 7.30
CA SER A 70 -12.76 -18.31 6.41
C SER A 70 -13.21 -19.64 7.00
N ILE A 71 -13.73 -20.51 6.15
CA ILE A 71 -14.26 -21.83 6.52
C ILE A 71 -13.24 -22.95 6.40
N ALA A 72 -11.99 -22.59 6.10
CA ALA A 72 -10.87 -23.53 6.04
C ALA A 72 -9.62 -22.94 6.73
N PRO A 73 -8.75 -23.80 7.29
CA PRO A 73 -7.44 -23.39 7.76
C PRO A 73 -6.60 -22.86 6.59
N ALA A 74 -5.55 -22.08 6.90
CA ALA A 74 -4.60 -21.64 5.88
C ALA A 74 -3.91 -22.83 5.22
N ALA A 75 -3.93 -22.89 3.89
CA ALA A 75 -3.20 -23.89 3.12
C ALA A 75 -1.72 -23.47 2.93
N GLU A 76 -1.48 -22.18 2.89
CA GLU A 76 -0.16 -21.56 2.76
C GLU A 76 -0.09 -20.26 3.59
N SER A 77 1.10 -19.71 3.80
CA SER A 77 1.29 -18.52 4.66
C SER A 77 0.55 -17.27 4.14
N SER A 78 0.32 -17.17 2.84
CA SER A 78 -0.46 -16.08 2.23
C SER A 78 -1.96 -16.15 2.51
N ASP A 79 -2.45 -17.28 3.07
CA ASP A 79 -3.81 -17.43 3.57
C ASP A 79 -3.92 -17.23 5.09
N ASN A 80 -2.85 -16.88 5.77
CA ASN A 80 -2.91 -16.56 7.19
C ASN A 80 -3.73 -15.29 7.41
N PHE A 81 -4.48 -15.22 8.51
CA PHE A 81 -4.94 -13.93 9.00
C PHE A 81 -3.77 -13.14 9.59
N ILE A 82 -3.78 -11.84 9.39
CA ILE A 82 -2.77 -10.91 9.87
C ILE A 82 -3.43 -9.90 10.81
N THR A 83 -2.76 -9.61 11.91
CA THR A 83 -3.12 -8.55 12.84
C THR A 83 -1.87 -7.81 13.32
N GLY A 84 -2.04 -6.59 13.80
CA GLY A 84 -0.97 -5.75 14.29
C GLY A 84 -1.47 -4.63 15.18
N ASN A 85 -0.52 -3.93 15.79
CA ASN A 85 -0.74 -2.67 16.53
C ASN A 85 0.17 -1.55 16.00
N GLY A 86 0.59 -1.69 14.74
CA GLY A 86 1.57 -0.81 14.11
C GLY A 86 3.01 -1.18 14.45
N THR A 87 3.36 -1.35 15.72
CA THR A 87 4.70 -1.78 16.13
C THR A 87 4.92 -3.27 15.92
N LEU A 88 3.99 -4.10 16.38
CA LEU A 88 4.05 -5.56 16.27
C LEU A 88 3.05 -6.05 15.22
N ARG A 89 3.45 -7.10 14.51
CA ARG A 89 2.60 -7.80 13.57
C ARG A 89 2.70 -9.30 13.80
N MET A 90 1.56 -9.96 13.73
CA MET A 90 1.42 -11.40 13.89
C MET A 90 0.56 -11.98 12.78
N GLN A 91 0.90 -13.20 12.37
CA GLN A 91 0.11 -13.99 11.43
C GLN A 91 -0.25 -15.31 12.07
N ALA A 92 -1.46 -15.81 11.84
CA ALA A 92 -1.96 -17.08 12.37
C ALA A 92 -2.56 -17.96 11.26
N SER A 93 -2.17 -19.24 11.22
CA SER A 93 -2.64 -20.18 10.21
C SER A 93 -4.05 -20.70 10.45
N GLY A 94 -4.50 -20.71 11.70
CA GLY A 94 -5.79 -21.27 12.11
C GLY A 94 -5.89 -22.78 11.98
N GLN A 95 -4.76 -23.49 11.94
CA GLN A 95 -4.72 -24.96 11.85
C GLN A 95 -5.10 -25.59 13.19
N PRO A 96 -6.05 -26.54 13.24
CA PRO A 96 -6.51 -27.12 14.50
C PRO A 96 -5.41 -27.84 15.30
N TYR A 97 -4.53 -28.57 14.62
CA TYR A 97 -3.56 -29.45 15.27
C TYR A 97 -2.12 -28.99 15.18
N ILE A 98 -1.81 -28.15 14.19
CA ILE A 98 -0.48 -27.60 13.99
C ILE A 98 -0.62 -26.10 13.70
N GLU A 99 -0.91 -25.32 14.74
CA GLU A 99 -1.02 -23.87 14.60
C GLU A 99 0.38 -23.27 14.43
N VAL A 100 0.56 -22.49 13.38
CA VAL A 100 1.80 -21.77 13.09
C VAL A 100 1.54 -20.29 13.17
N MET A 101 2.29 -19.61 14.04
CA MET A 101 2.20 -18.17 14.23
C MET A 101 3.56 -17.53 13.98
N THR A 102 3.62 -16.53 13.13
CA THR A 102 4.84 -15.76 12.84
C THR A 102 4.72 -14.35 13.41
N TYR A 103 5.83 -13.85 13.94
CA TYR A 103 5.89 -12.58 14.67
C TYR A 103 6.97 -11.69 14.09
N THR A 104 6.67 -10.42 13.90
CA THR A 104 7.63 -9.40 13.47
C THR A 104 7.34 -8.07 14.15
N GLN A 105 8.21 -7.10 13.94
CA GLN A 105 8.10 -5.73 14.42
C GLN A 105 8.35 -4.75 13.27
N GLU A 106 7.87 -3.51 13.38
CA GLU A 106 7.95 -2.49 12.32
C GLU A 106 9.37 -2.27 11.79
N ASP A 107 10.35 -2.22 12.66
CA ASP A 107 11.74 -1.87 12.35
C ASP A 107 12.71 -3.07 12.32
N LEU A 108 12.21 -4.32 12.28
CA LEU A 108 13.05 -5.50 12.12
C LEU A 108 13.51 -5.67 10.66
N TYR A 109 14.41 -4.81 10.24
CA TYR A 109 15.11 -4.91 8.96
C TYR A 109 16.49 -5.50 9.15
N GLU A 110 16.86 -6.50 8.31
CA GLU A 110 18.20 -7.04 8.29
C GLU A 110 19.16 -6.00 7.71
N PRO A 111 20.16 -5.51 8.47
CA PRO A 111 21.12 -4.55 7.94
C PRO A 111 21.85 -5.07 6.72
N LYS A 112 22.15 -4.22 5.75
CA LYS A 112 22.89 -4.54 4.54
C LYS A 112 24.26 -3.87 4.47
N TRP A 113 24.46 -2.82 5.29
CA TRP A 113 25.70 -2.05 5.40
C TRP A 113 25.83 -1.43 6.78
N ALA A 114 27.07 -1.10 7.16
CA ALA A 114 27.32 -0.37 8.41
C ALA A 114 26.82 1.08 8.32
N GLU A 115 27.07 1.70 7.16
CA GLU A 115 26.57 3.03 6.78
C GLU A 115 26.03 2.95 5.35
N THR A 116 24.88 3.56 5.10
CA THR A 116 24.32 3.62 3.75
C THR A 116 25.30 4.35 2.83
N PRO A 117 25.65 3.74 1.67
CA PRO A 117 26.63 4.35 0.78
C PRO A 117 26.11 5.65 0.19
N LEU A 118 26.99 6.65 0.07
CA LEU A 118 26.68 7.88 -0.65
C LEU A 118 26.41 7.59 -2.13
N PRO A 119 25.45 8.27 -2.75
CA PRO A 119 25.25 8.18 -4.20
C PRO A 119 26.53 8.52 -4.96
N PRO A 120 26.73 7.99 -6.19
CA PRO A 120 27.84 8.40 -7.04
C PRO A 120 27.71 9.89 -7.36
N ASP A 121 28.85 10.59 -7.44
CA ASP A 121 28.88 11.97 -7.89
C ASP A 121 28.76 12.03 -9.43
N LEU A 122 27.58 12.36 -9.93
CA LEU A 122 27.30 12.47 -11.36
C LEU A 122 27.56 13.88 -11.92
N ARG A 123 27.79 14.88 -11.07
CA ARG A 123 27.98 16.29 -11.52
C ARG A 123 29.00 16.47 -12.63
N PRO A 124 30.20 15.83 -12.57
CA PRO A 124 31.20 16.02 -13.61
C PRO A 124 30.80 15.46 -14.98
N ILE A 125 29.91 14.48 -15.01
CA ILE A 125 29.49 13.77 -16.23
C ILE A 125 28.07 14.13 -16.69
N LEU A 126 27.31 14.87 -15.88
CA LEU A 126 25.93 15.23 -16.17
C LEU A 126 25.77 15.98 -17.51
N PRO A 127 26.63 16.94 -17.86
CA PRO A 127 26.55 17.60 -19.19
C PRO A 127 26.70 16.60 -20.35
N GLN A 128 27.58 15.60 -20.22
CA GLN A 128 27.75 14.56 -21.23
C GLN A 128 26.55 13.62 -21.29
N ILE A 129 25.98 13.23 -20.14
CA ILE A 129 24.73 12.44 -20.07
C ILE A 129 23.61 13.19 -20.81
N ARG A 130 23.42 14.48 -20.52
CA ARG A 130 22.41 15.32 -21.15
C ARG A 130 22.60 15.43 -22.66
N GLN A 131 23.82 15.64 -23.14
CA GLN A 131 24.14 15.70 -24.57
C GLN A 131 23.83 14.38 -25.28
N LEU A 132 24.20 13.24 -24.70
CA LEU A 132 23.90 11.90 -25.24
C LEU A 132 22.42 11.64 -25.35
N LEU A 133 21.62 12.08 -24.35
CA LEU A 133 20.16 11.94 -24.38
C LEU A 133 19.54 12.77 -25.52
N LEU A 134 20.02 14.01 -25.75
CA LEU A 134 19.59 14.85 -26.89
C LEU A 134 19.93 14.21 -28.22
N GLU A 135 21.03 13.46 -28.30
CA GLU A 135 21.45 12.71 -29.47
C GLU A 135 20.71 11.37 -29.65
N GLY A 136 19.82 11.01 -28.73
CA GLY A 136 19.12 9.72 -28.73
C GLY A 136 19.96 8.53 -28.27
N LYS A 137 21.14 8.77 -27.70
CA LYS A 137 22.11 7.76 -27.23
C LYS A 137 21.93 7.40 -25.75
N ALA A 138 20.73 7.03 -25.37
CA ALA A 138 20.40 6.76 -23.96
C ALA A 138 21.21 5.60 -23.35
N ALA A 139 21.59 4.60 -24.14
CA ALA A 139 22.43 3.49 -23.67
C ALA A 139 23.85 3.97 -23.29
N GLU A 140 24.45 4.85 -24.09
CA GLU A 140 25.75 5.45 -23.80
C GLU A 140 25.68 6.36 -22.58
N ALA A 141 24.59 7.10 -22.40
CA ALA A 141 24.34 7.94 -21.23
C ALA A 141 24.30 7.10 -19.94
N ASN A 142 23.60 5.98 -19.95
CA ASN A 142 23.53 5.09 -18.78
C ASN A 142 24.87 4.39 -18.50
N ALA A 143 25.64 4.04 -19.52
CA ALA A 143 26.96 3.46 -19.32
C ALA A 143 27.90 4.39 -18.51
N LEU A 144 27.77 5.70 -18.67
CA LEU A 144 28.52 6.67 -17.87
C LEU A 144 28.08 6.63 -16.39
N VAL A 145 26.79 6.46 -16.13
CA VAL A 145 26.27 6.34 -14.76
C VAL A 145 26.79 5.07 -14.09
N ASP A 146 26.81 3.95 -14.81
CA ASP A 146 27.35 2.69 -14.30
C ASP A 146 28.84 2.78 -13.96
N GLU A 147 29.59 3.46 -14.81
CA GLU A 147 31.00 3.68 -14.54
C GLU A 147 31.22 4.56 -13.30
N ALA A 148 30.40 5.58 -13.13
CA ALA A 148 30.43 6.41 -11.92
C ALA A 148 30.09 5.61 -10.66
N GLN A 149 29.12 4.71 -10.72
CA GLN A 149 28.77 3.79 -9.64
C GLN A 149 29.93 2.87 -9.27
N LYS A 150 30.57 2.27 -10.26
CA LYS A 150 31.76 1.42 -10.06
C LYS A 150 32.85 2.21 -9.35
N LYS A 151 33.16 3.41 -9.82
CA LYS A 151 34.16 4.29 -9.20
C LYS A 151 33.79 4.67 -7.77
N ALA A 152 32.52 4.83 -7.46
CA ALA A 152 32.03 5.09 -6.11
C ALA A 152 32.05 3.85 -5.20
N GLY A 153 32.47 2.69 -5.69
CA GLY A 153 32.58 1.46 -4.91
C GLY A 153 31.27 0.72 -4.70
N PHE A 154 30.24 0.99 -5.52
CA PHE A 154 28.95 0.30 -5.43
C PHE A 154 29.04 -1.18 -5.83
N GLU A 155 30.13 -1.62 -6.45
CA GLU A 155 30.35 -3.02 -6.86
C GLU A 155 30.09 -4.02 -5.73
N LYS A 156 30.48 -3.67 -4.51
CA LYS A 156 30.27 -4.53 -3.32
C LYS A 156 28.80 -4.61 -2.89
N TYR A 157 27.97 -3.68 -3.35
CA TYR A 157 26.53 -3.61 -3.04
C TYR A 157 25.64 -4.03 -4.22
N MET A 158 26.25 -4.41 -5.35
CA MET A 158 25.54 -4.71 -6.57
C MET A 158 25.72 -6.17 -6.95
N ASN A 159 24.67 -6.82 -7.38
CA ASN A 159 24.76 -8.09 -8.07
C ASN A 159 24.97 -7.87 -9.55
N PHE A 160 26.07 -8.39 -10.08
CA PHE A 160 26.33 -8.38 -11.51
C PHE A 160 25.85 -9.71 -12.10
N ASP A 161 24.81 -9.68 -12.90
CA ASP A 161 24.43 -10.80 -13.76
C ASP A 161 24.40 -10.31 -15.21
N ASN A 162 25.29 -10.86 -16.04
CA ASN A 162 25.41 -10.54 -17.46
C ASN A 162 25.60 -9.04 -17.77
N ASP A 163 26.53 -8.38 -17.09
CA ASP A 163 26.87 -6.96 -17.24
C ASP A 163 25.78 -5.95 -16.84
N ILE A 164 24.71 -6.41 -16.21
CA ILE A 164 23.67 -5.54 -15.65
C ILE A 164 23.92 -5.37 -14.15
N LEU A 165 23.99 -4.10 -13.71
CA LEU A 165 24.07 -3.74 -12.31
C LEU A 165 22.68 -3.85 -11.68
N TYR A 166 22.50 -4.83 -10.77
CA TYR A 166 21.34 -4.88 -9.90
C TYR A 166 21.75 -4.47 -8.50
N PRO A 167 21.07 -3.49 -7.89
CA PRO A 167 21.31 -3.20 -6.50
C PRO A 167 21.03 -4.44 -5.66
N VAL A 168 21.86 -4.68 -4.68
CA VAL A 168 21.46 -5.54 -3.58
C VAL A 168 20.24 -4.87 -2.96
N GLY A 169 19.09 -5.50 -2.97
CA GLY A 169 17.84 -4.93 -2.43
C GLY A 169 18.08 -4.32 -1.07
N GLY A 170 17.38 -3.24 -0.77
CA GLY A 170 17.42 -2.59 0.54
C GLY A 170 17.15 -3.57 1.69
N PRO A 171 17.30 -3.15 2.94
CA PRO A 171 16.97 -3.96 4.09
C PRO A 171 15.56 -4.54 3.98
N SER A 172 15.43 -5.83 4.19
CA SER A 172 14.13 -6.52 4.16
C SER A 172 13.63 -6.78 5.57
N ARG A 173 12.37 -6.42 5.83
CA ARG A 173 11.72 -6.74 7.10
C ARG A 173 11.60 -8.26 7.24
N HIS A 174 12.06 -8.81 8.36
CA HIS A 174 12.10 -10.23 8.62
C HIS A 174 11.23 -10.63 9.81
N THR A 175 10.97 -11.93 9.90
CA THR A 175 10.30 -12.53 11.05
C THR A 175 11.25 -12.54 12.25
N ALA A 176 10.79 -12.09 13.43
CA ALA A 176 11.56 -12.17 14.66
C ALA A 176 11.73 -13.62 15.13
N PHE A 177 10.63 -14.36 15.11
CA PHE A 177 10.54 -15.78 15.43
C PHE A 177 9.22 -16.36 14.93
N THR A 178 9.13 -17.70 14.92
CA THR A 178 7.88 -18.42 14.66
C THR A 178 7.61 -19.38 15.82
N LEU A 179 6.36 -19.45 16.27
CA LEU A 179 5.90 -20.49 17.21
C LEU A 179 5.04 -21.49 16.45
N THR A 180 5.33 -22.77 16.66
CA THR A 180 4.49 -23.88 16.22
C THR A 180 3.88 -24.56 17.43
N PHE A 181 2.57 -24.57 17.51
CA PHE A 181 1.79 -25.23 18.58
C PHE A 181 1.21 -26.53 18.03
N ARG A 182 1.73 -27.67 18.49
CA ARG A 182 1.30 -29.00 18.07
C ARG A 182 0.40 -29.60 19.13
N ARG A 183 -0.70 -30.20 18.69
CA ARG A 183 -1.65 -30.95 19.52
C ARG A 183 -1.82 -32.35 18.98
N PRO A 184 -2.16 -33.34 19.84
CA PRO A 184 -2.57 -34.65 19.36
C PRO A 184 -3.80 -34.54 18.43
N GLU A 185 -3.65 -35.06 17.23
CA GLU A 185 -4.74 -35.11 16.26
C GLU A 185 -5.87 -36.03 16.76
N GLN A 186 -7.10 -35.65 16.50
CA GLN A 186 -8.28 -36.40 16.88
C GLN A 186 -9.21 -36.61 15.70
N ALA A 187 -9.96 -37.73 15.75
CA ALA A 187 -10.99 -37.99 14.77
C ALA A 187 -12.21 -37.04 14.99
N ASN A 188 -13.05 -36.91 13.93
CA ASN A 188 -14.29 -36.16 13.94
C ASN A 188 -14.13 -34.65 14.18
N THR A 189 -13.09 -34.04 13.65
CA THR A 189 -12.94 -32.58 13.63
C THR A 189 -14.05 -31.98 12.79
N ARG A 190 -14.76 -31.02 13.35
CA ARG A 190 -15.92 -30.36 12.75
C ARG A 190 -16.16 -28.99 13.37
N ASP A 191 -17.20 -28.31 12.92
CA ASP A 191 -17.60 -26.98 13.38
C ASP A 191 -16.44 -25.97 13.28
N TYR A 192 -15.66 -26.08 12.18
CA TYR A 192 -14.53 -25.21 11.97
C TYR A 192 -14.99 -23.83 11.51
N LEU A 193 -14.36 -22.80 12.06
CA LEU A 193 -14.45 -21.42 11.59
C LEU A 193 -13.21 -20.66 12.08
N ARG A 194 -12.66 -19.79 11.25
CA ARG A 194 -11.71 -18.76 11.69
C ARG A 194 -12.14 -17.42 11.17
N PHE A 195 -11.85 -16.36 11.92
CA PHE A 195 -12.19 -15.00 11.54
C PHE A 195 -11.28 -13.98 12.17
N LEU A 196 -11.25 -12.80 11.54
CA LEU A 196 -10.64 -11.58 12.04
C LEU A 196 -11.77 -10.60 12.38
N ASP A 197 -11.74 -10.05 13.58
CA ASP A 197 -12.57 -8.93 14.00
C ASP A 197 -11.81 -7.63 13.72
N MET A 198 -12.24 -6.88 12.71
CA MET A 198 -11.58 -5.63 12.29
C MET A 198 -11.88 -4.46 13.23
N GLN A 199 -12.75 -4.62 14.23
CA GLN A 199 -13.02 -3.59 15.22
C GLN A 199 -11.99 -3.58 16.36
N ASN A 200 -11.30 -4.70 16.60
CA ASN A 200 -10.32 -4.84 17.67
C ASN A 200 -9.03 -5.58 17.27
N GLY A 201 -8.96 -6.08 16.04
CA GLY A 201 -7.81 -6.80 15.51
C GLY A 201 -7.65 -8.22 16.02
N MET A 202 -8.67 -8.83 16.63
CA MET A 202 -8.58 -10.19 17.15
C MET A 202 -8.80 -11.23 16.05
N ILE A 203 -7.84 -12.15 15.90
CA ILE A 203 -7.97 -13.35 15.10
C ILE A 203 -8.50 -14.46 16.01
N THR A 204 -9.58 -15.12 15.58
CA THR A 204 -10.12 -16.30 16.24
C THR A 204 -10.09 -17.49 15.31
N SER A 205 -9.67 -18.66 15.80
CA SER A 205 -9.93 -19.94 15.17
C SER A 205 -10.64 -20.89 16.16
N MET A 206 -11.64 -21.64 15.68
CA MET A 206 -12.44 -22.53 16.53
C MET A 206 -12.83 -23.80 15.80
N TRP A 207 -12.95 -24.87 16.54
CA TRP A 207 -13.40 -26.17 16.06
C TRP A 207 -13.86 -27.07 17.22
N THR A 208 -14.47 -28.17 16.87
CA THR A 208 -14.88 -29.23 17.80
C THR A 208 -14.25 -30.55 17.34
N ASP A 209 -13.74 -31.35 18.29
CA ASP A 209 -13.33 -32.73 18.06
C ASP A 209 -13.91 -33.68 19.11
N ALA A 210 -13.38 -34.89 19.23
CA ALA A 210 -13.89 -35.88 20.17
C ALA A 210 -13.76 -35.46 21.66
N ARG A 211 -12.86 -34.53 21.97
CA ARG A 211 -12.64 -33.98 23.32
C ARG A 211 -13.58 -32.83 23.68
N GLY A 212 -14.19 -32.18 22.67
CA GLY A 212 -15.04 -31.01 22.83
C GLY A 212 -14.61 -29.84 21.96
N SER A 213 -15.00 -28.63 22.35
CA SER A 213 -14.75 -27.41 21.56
C SER A 213 -13.47 -26.68 21.97
N PHE A 214 -12.70 -26.28 21.00
CA PHE A 214 -11.46 -25.54 21.14
C PHE A 214 -11.57 -24.16 20.49
N ARG A 215 -10.85 -23.19 21.06
CA ARG A 215 -10.79 -21.82 20.54
C ARG A 215 -9.40 -21.22 20.79
N ASN A 216 -8.85 -20.59 19.76
CA ASN A 216 -7.65 -19.78 19.84
C ASN A 216 -8.00 -18.34 19.49
N ASP A 217 -7.67 -17.40 20.38
CA ASP A 217 -7.85 -15.97 20.18
C ASP A 217 -6.49 -15.29 20.21
N SER A 218 -6.19 -14.40 19.25
CA SER A 218 -4.88 -13.81 19.12
C SER A 218 -4.96 -12.39 18.60
N PHE A 219 -4.17 -11.47 19.20
CA PHE A 219 -4.07 -10.08 18.75
C PHE A 219 -2.73 -9.45 19.17
N CYS A 220 -2.39 -8.34 18.57
CA CYS A 220 -1.30 -7.47 19.03
C CYS A 220 -1.90 -6.36 19.88
N ALA A 221 -1.52 -6.28 21.15
CA ALA A 221 -2.08 -5.32 22.10
C ALA A 221 -1.38 -3.96 21.95
N TYR A 222 -2.16 -2.88 21.85
CA TYR A 222 -1.64 -1.52 21.96
C TYR A 222 -1.13 -1.23 23.38
N ASP A 223 -1.85 -1.73 24.39
CA ASP A 223 -1.41 -1.66 25.78
C ASP A 223 -0.21 -2.58 26.03
N GLY A 224 0.94 -1.99 26.30
CA GLY A 224 2.16 -2.72 26.65
C GLY A 224 2.98 -3.17 25.44
N ASP A 225 2.50 -3.02 24.22
CA ASP A 225 3.22 -3.35 23.01
C ASP A 225 3.65 -4.82 22.99
N VAL A 226 2.68 -5.72 23.07
CA VAL A 226 2.89 -7.17 23.16
C VAL A 226 1.92 -7.93 22.26
N THR A 227 2.32 -9.10 21.81
CA THR A 227 1.37 -10.05 21.21
C THR A 227 0.73 -10.90 22.30
N VAL A 228 -0.55 -11.21 22.15
CA VAL A 228 -1.31 -12.00 23.11
C VAL A 228 -2.06 -13.11 22.38
N ASN A 229 -1.82 -14.35 22.81
CA ASN A 229 -2.49 -15.54 22.26
C ASN A 229 -3.15 -16.29 23.41
N ARG A 230 -4.45 -16.57 23.31
CA ARG A 230 -5.21 -17.34 24.29
C ARG A 230 -5.76 -18.61 23.65
N PHE A 231 -5.35 -19.75 24.18
CA PHE A 231 -5.85 -21.08 23.81
C PHE A 231 -6.83 -21.53 24.87
N THR A 232 -8.05 -21.87 24.45
CA THR A 232 -9.12 -22.38 25.32
C THR A 232 -9.50 -23.79 24.89
N ALA A 233 -9.66 -24.68 25.85
CA ALA A 233 -10.03 -26.08 25.65
C ALA A 233 -11.03 -26.57 26.70
N PRO A 234 -11.68 -27.70 26.49
CA PRO A 234 -12.42 -28.38 27.54
C PRO A 234 -11.50 -28.69 28.73
N LYS A 235 -12.08 -28.76 29.92
CA LYS A 235 -11.31 -28.93 31.15
C LYS A 235 -10.33 -30.11 31.08
N GLY A 236 -9.05 -29.82 31.29
CA GLY A 236 -7.97 -30.79 31.26
C GLY A 236 -7.64 -31.39 29.88
N GLN A 237 -8.08 -30.78 28.78
CA GLN A 237 -7.94 -31.32 27.43
C GLN A 237 -6.94 -30.52 26.56
N LEU A 238 -6.25 -29.55 27.13
CA LEU A 238 -5.22 -28.82 26.40
C LEU A 238 -3.85 -29.47 26.58
N ASP A 239 -3.42 -30.20 25.54
CA ASP A 239 -2.06 -30.71 25.40
C ASP A 239 -1.39 -29.99 24.23
N LEU A 240 -0.24 -29.37 24.47
CA LEU A 240 0.52 -28.62 23.48
C LEU A 240 2.02 -28.92 23.58
N ASP A 241 2.63 -29.24 22.46
CA ASP A 241 4.08 -29.12 22.27
C ASP A 241 4.34 -27.84 21.49
N VAL A 242 4.99 -26.88 22.14
CA VAL A 242 5.31 -25.56 21.54
C VAL A 242 6.78 -25.52 21.14
N GLU A 243 7.05 -25.29 19.88
CA GLU A 243 8.40 -25.16 19.36
C GLU A 243 8.64 -23.73 18.83
N MET A 244 9.78 -23.15 19.21
CA MET A 244 10.25 -21.88 18.65
C MET A 244 11.22 -22.13 17.50
N GLN A 245 10.99 -21.43 16.39
CA GLN A 245 11.89 -21.44 15.24
C GLN A 245 12.52 -20.06 15.09
N LEU A 246 13.83 -20.04 14.89
CA LEU A 246 14.62 -18.83 14.71
C LEU A 246 14.58 -18.38 13.24
N PRO A 247 14.69 -17.08 12.96
CA PRO A 247 14.80 -16.59 11.59
C PRO A 247 16.13 -17.01 10.98
N ARG A 248 16.14 -17.14 9.66
CA ARG A 248 17.37 -17.38 8.90
C ARG A 248 17.94 -16.05 8.44
N LEU A 249 18.89 -15.50 9.20
CA LEU A 249 19.57 -14.25 8.90
C LEU A 249 21.04 -14.51 8.59
N ALA A 250 21.58 -13.76 7.63
CA ALA A 250 22.96 -13.96 7.19
C ALA A 250 23.94 -13.52 8.28
N ASN A 251 24.89 -14.40 8.63
CA ASN A 251 25.95 -14.12 9.61
C ASN A 251 25.45 -13.61 10.98
N SER A 252 24.21 -13.93 11.36
CA SER A 252 23.66 -13.62 12.66
C SER A 252 24.08 -14.64 13.72
N THR A 253 24.08 -14.21 14.97
CA THR A 253 24.27 -15.08 16.12
C THR A 253 23.10 -14.96 17.09
N HIS A 254 22.76 -16.10 17.75
CA HIS A 254 21.57 -16.15 18.60
C HIS A 254 21.94 -16.74 19.97
N GLU A 255 21.43 -16.14 21.03
CA GLU A 255 21.36 -16.74 22.35
C GLU A 255 19.90 -17.04 22.68
N LEU A 256 19.56 -18.33 22.72
CA LEU A 256 18.25 -18.84 23.11
C LEU A 256 18.33 -19.45 24.48
N ASN A 257 17.54 -18.97 25.43
CA ASN A 257 17.39 -19.58 26.73
C ASN A 257 15.94 -19.95 27.00
N ILE A 258 15.73 -21.18 27.49
CA ILE A 258 14.41 -21.75 27.78
C ILE A 258 14.38 -22.13 29.27
N GLU A 259 13.55 -21.42 30.03
CA GLU A 259 13.27 -21.64 31.44
C GLU A 259 11.82 -22.09 31.58
N ASP A 260 11.41 -22.58 32.75
CA ASP A 260 10.01 -22.96 32.97
C ASP A 260 9.11 -21.72 32.86
N GLY A 261 8.28 -21.71 31.82
CA GLY A 261 7.33 -20.66 31.54
C GLY A 261 7.85 -19.44 30.79
N VAL A 262 9.13 -19.39 30.44
CA VAL A 262 9.72 -18.26 29.72
C VAL A 262 10.72 -18.72 28.66
N ILE A 263 10.62 -18.14 27.47
CA ILE A 263 11.65 -18.24 26.44
C ILE A 263 12.23 -16.84 26.21
N THR A 264 13.54 -16.74 26.17
CA THR A 264 14.26 -15.52 25.79
C THR A 264 15.14 -15.78 24.59
N LEU A 265 15.15 -14.84 23.65
CA LEU A 265 16.03 -14.86 22.48
C LEU A 265 16.69 -13.51 22.35
N ALA A 266 18.01 -13.48 22.24
CA ALA A 266 18.75 -12.32 21.79
C ALA A 266 19.46 -12.66 20.48
N THR A 267 19.28 -11.81 19.47
CA THR A 267 19.85 -12.00 18.13
C THR A 267 20.74 -10.82 17.78
N ALA A 268 22.03 -11.09 17.55
CA ALA A 268 22.94 -10.13 16.93
C ALA A 268 22.91 -10.30 15.41
N TYR A 269 22.76 -9.19 14.68
CA TYR A 269 22.95 -9.18 13.24
C TYR A 269 24.43 -9.34 12.87
N ASN A 270 24.71 -9.43 11.57
CA ASN A 270 26.08 -9.49 11.06
C ASN A 270 26.91 -8.32 11.64
N PRO A 271 28.01 -8.62 12.38
CA PRO A 271 28.81 -7.60 13.03
C PRO A 271 29.52 -6.63 12.05
N GLU A 272 29.66 -7.00 10.77
CA GLU A 272 30.16 -6.08 9.74
C GLU A 272 29.29 -4.83 9.57
N PHE A 273 28.00 -4.93 9.96
CA PHE A 273 27.02 -3.85 9.81
C PHE A 273 26.75 -3.11 11.12
N GLY A 274 27.68 -3.22 12.08
CA GLY A 274 27.58 -2.55 13.36
C GLY A 274 26.98 -3.42 14.47
N SER A 275 27.00 -2.88 15.70
CA SER A 275 26.49 -3.57 16.88
C SER A 275 24.96 -3.40 16.99
N LYS A 276 24.24 -4.13 16.13
CA LYS A 276 22.77 -4.10 16.00
C LYS A 276 22.16 -5.47 16.28
N GLY A 277 20.92 -5.50 16.72
CA GLY A 277 20.23 -6.76 16.99
C GLY A 277 18.81 -6.56 17.53
N TYR A 278 18.26 -7.59 18.13
CA TYR A 278 16.95 -7.52 18.81
C TYR A 278 16.83 -8.56 19.92
N ALA A 279 15.92 -8.28 20.85
CA ALA A 279 15.55 -9.16 21.93
C ALA A 279 14.09 -9.61 21.81
N VAL A 280 13.82 -10.85 22.17
CA VAL A 280 12.47 -11.42 22.27
C VAL A 280 12.32 -12.05 23.65
N VAL A 281 11.16 -11.82 24.27
CA VAL A 281 10.76 -12.53 25.49
C VAL A 281 9.35 -13.05 25.30
N ILE A 282 9.15 -14.35 25.58
CA ILE A 282 7.86 -15.02 25.47
C ILE A 282 7.53 -15.61 26.85
N ARG A 283 6.37 -15.27 27.37
CA ARG A 283 5.84 -15.73 28.66
C ARG A 283 4.64 -16.63 28.47
N PHE A 284 4.65 -17.81 29.09
CA PHE A 284 3.61 -18.82 29.04
C PHE A 284 2.84 -18.85 30.37
N LEU A 285 1.54 -18.77 30.34
CA LEU A 285 0.64 -18.70 31.49
C LEU A 285 -0.44 -19.79 31.36
N PRO A 286 -0.17 -21.04 31.76
CA PRO A 286 -1.17 -22.11 31.70
C PRO A 286 -2.25 -21.90 32.74
N LYS A 287 -3.50 -22.30 32.38
CA LYS A 287 -4.63 -22.41 33.31
C LYS A 287 -4.87 -23.88 33.62
N GLY A 288 -4.46 -24.31 34.78
CA GLY A 288 -4.48 -25.74 35.15
C GLY A 288 -3.41 -26.56 34.44
N GLY A 289 -3.42 -27.85 34.64
CA GLY A 289 -2.46 -28.78 34.04
C GLY A 289 -1.03 -28.62 34.55
N THR A 290 -0.08 -29.09 33.75
CA THR A 290 1.36 -28.97 34.02
C THR A 290 2.09 -28.34 32.82
N MET A 291 3.18 -27.66 33.07
CA MET A 291 4.07 -27.10 32.07
C MET A 291 5.51 -27.48 32.38
N SER A 292 6.29 -27.82 31.36
CA SER A 292 7.71 -28.08 31.44
C SER A 292 8.44 -27.58 30.20
N LYS A 293 9.70 -27.22 30.35
CA LYS A 293 10.56 -26.87 29.22
C LYS A 293 10.94 -28.06 28.40
N THR A 294 11.15 -27.85 27.11
CA THR A 294 11.75 -28.82 26.18
C THR A 294 13.03 -28.20 25.59
N GLU A 295 13.72 -28.95 24.74
CA GLU A 295 14.92 -28.43 24.06
C GLU A 295 14.63 -27.21 23.17
N LYS A 296 13.43 -27.13 22.58
CA LYS A 296 13.05 -26.09 21.61
C LYS A 296 11.87 -25.21 22.04
N GLY A 297 11.37 -25.39 23.24
CA GLY A 297 10.21 -24.63 23.70
C GLY A 297 9.56 -25.15 24.96
N MET A 298 8.23 -25.35 24.94
CA MET A 298 7.44 -25.71 26.10
C MET A 298 6.51 -26.87 25.79
N LYS A 299 6.30 -27.72 26.79
CA LYS A 299 5.25 -28.74 26.79
C LYS A 299 4.21 -28.41 27.85
N ILE A 300 2.94 -28.33 27.45
CA ILE A 300 1.78 -28.13 28.30
C ILE A 300 0.96 -29.42 28.26
N SER A 301 0.53 -29.91 29.42
CA SER A 301 -0.27 -31.14 29.52
C SER A 301 -1.44 -31.00 30.46
N GLY A 302 -2.63 -31.44 30.02
CA GLY A 302 -3.84 -31.48 30.81
C GLY A 302 -4.35 -30.11 31.29
N ALA A 303 -4.07 -29.04 30.57
CA ALA A 303 -4.52 -27.70 30.94
C ALA A 303 -5.98 -27.44 30.48
N ASP A 304 -6.59 -26.42 31.06
CA ASP A 304 -7.90 -25.87 30.64
C ASP A 304 -7.70 -24.77 29.60
N GLY A 305 -6.49 -24.20 29.54
CA GLY A 305 -6.12 -23.11 28.64
C GLY A 305 -4.68 -22.68 28.81
N LEU A 306 -4.24 -21.83 27.91
CA LEU A 306 -2.90 -21.23 27.91
C LEU A 306 -3.00 -19.80 27.40
N THR A 307 -2.37 -18.85 28.09
CA THR A 307 -2.11 -17.51 27.52
C THR A 307 -0.62 -17.40 27.24
N VAL A 308 -0.25 -16.97 26.03
CA VAL A 308 1.13 -16.70 25.63
C VAL A 308 1.25 -15.22 25.30
N VAL A 309 2.23 -14.55 25.90
CA VAL A 309 2.50 -13.14 25.65
C VAL A 309 3.94 -12.99 25.19
N ALA A 310 4.16 -12.27 24.08
CA ALA A 310 5.49 -12.02 23.58
C ALA A 310 5.76 -10.53 23.35
N LYS A 311 6.99 -10.13 23.63
CA LYS A 311 7.53 -8.80 23.37
C LYS A 311 8.77 -8.90 22.52
N ILE A 312 8.89 -7.99 21.55
CA ILE A 312 10.04 -7.86 20.64
C ILE A 312 10.57 -6.44 20.80
N VAL A 313 11.88 -6.29 20.93
CA VAL A 313 12.53 -4.99 21.03
C VAL A 313 13.78 -4.99 20.16
N ARG A 314 13.87 -4.08 19.20
CA ARG A 314 15.07 -3.85 18.41
C ARG A 314 16.10 -3.01 19.17
N VAL A 315 17.36 -3.25 18.92
CA VAL A 315 18.51 -2.50 19.45
C VAL A 315 19.33 -2.01 18.26
N GLU A 316 19.26 -0.70 18.03
CA GLU A 316 19.89 -0.07 16.86
C GLU A 316 21.39 0.10 17.00
N ASN A 317 21.87 0.31 18.21
CA ASN A 317 23.28 0.55 18.50
C ASN A 317 23.65 -0.02 19.87
N GLY A 318 24.89 -0.50 19.98
CA GLY A 318 25.40 -1.00 21.25
C GLY A 318 24.73 -2.30 21.71
N PHE A 319 24.30 -3.12 20.76
CA PHE A 319 23.71 -4.42 21.07
C PHE A 319 24.64 -5.29 21.91
N THR A 320 24.09 -5.87 22.95
CA THR A 320 24.71 -6.97 23.73
C THR A 320 23.64 -8.00 24.02
N PHE A 321 24.03 -9.26 24.25
CA PHE A 321 23.06 -10.30 24.59
C PHE A 321 22.29 -10.05 25.90
N ASP A 322 22.85 -9.20 26.77
CA ASP A 322 22.17 -8.74 28.00
C ASP A 322 20.96 -7.83 27.74
N CYS A 323 20.77 -7.33 26.51
CA CYS A 323 19.61 -6.51 26.12
C CYS A 323 18.27 -7.19 26.41
N VAL A 324 18.25 -8.52 26.50
CA VAL A 324 17.05 -9.31 26.81
C VAL A 324 16.57 -9.14 28.25
N LYS A 325 17.48 -8.82 29.20
CA LYS A 325 17.16 -8.76 30.64
C LYS A 325 16.10 -7.70 30.97
N PRO A 326 16.24 -6.43 30.57
CA PRO A 326 15.21 -5.41 30.86
C PRO A 326 13.88 -5.74 30.19
N VAL A 327 13.88 -6.36 28.99
CA VAL A 327 12.65 -6.75 28.30
C VAL A 327 11.95 -7.88 29.09
N ARG A 328 12.74 -8.85 29.60
CA ARG A 328 12.23 -9.94 30.43
C ARG A 328 11.64 -9.41 31.73
N ASP A 329 12.37 -8.59 32.44
CA ASP A 329 11.92 -8.03 33.72
C ASP A 329 10.62 -7.24 33.56
N GLY A 330 10.52 -6.43 32.51
CA GLY A 330 9.31 -5.68 32.16
C GLY A 330 8.13 -6.60 31.84
N LEU A 331 8.33 -7.63 31.01
CA LEU A 331 7.24 -8.55 30.64
C LEU A 331 6.82 -9.44 31.82
N MET A 332 7.76 -9.82 32.70
CA MET A 332 7.44 -10.62 33.89
C MET A 332 6.67 -9.81 34.96
N ALA A 333 6.94 -8.50 35.07
CA ALA A 333 6.22 -7.58 35.95
C ALA A 333 4.81 -7.20 35.40
N MET A 334 4.59 -7.38 34.09
CA MET A 334 3.32 -7.02 33.46
C MET A 334 2.18 -7.86 33.99
N LYS A 335 1.07 -7.20 34.38
CA LYS A 335 -0.19 -7.88 34.64
C LYS A 335 -0.88 -8.15 33.30
N VAL A 336 -0.96 -9.43 32.94
CA VAL A 336 -1.66 -9.87 31.72
C VAL A 336 -3.14 -10.03 32.05
N ASP A 337 -3.97 -9.22 31.42
CA ASP A 337 -5.43 -9.26 31.50
C ASP A 337 -5.94 -9.17 30.04
N PHE A 338 -6.23 -10.34 29.48
CA PHE A 338 -6.62 -10.49 28.08
C PHE A 338 -7.81 -9.59 27.69
N ASP A 339 -8.86 -9.62 28.49
CA ASP A 339 -10.11 -8.92 28.15
C ASP A 339 -9.93 -7.40 28.27
N LYS A 340 -9.14 -6.93 29.25
CA LYS A 340 -8.79 -5.51 29.37
C LYS A 340 -7.92 -5.03 28.20
N MET A 341 -6.94 -5.82 27.79
CA MET A 341 -6.06 -5.50 26.66
C MET A 341 -6.84 -5.46 25.35
N LEU A 342 -7.77 -6.41 25.16
CA LEU A 342 -8.64 -6.42 23.98
C LEU A 342 -9.56 -5.19 23.93
N LYS A 343 -10.10 -4.74 25.08
CA LYS A 343 -10.86 -3.48 25.16
C LYS A 343 -10.01 -2.25 24.82
N GLY A 344 -8.72 -2.27 25.15
CA GLY A 344 -7.77 -1.23 24.72
C GLY A 344 -7.67 -1.17 23.20
N ASN A 345 -7.57 -2.34 22.56
CA ASN A 345 -7.56 -2.44 21.10
C ASN A 345 -8.90 -2.00 20.48
N GLU A 346 -10.03 -2.45 21.02
CA GLU A 346 -11.36 -2.06 20.57
C GLU A 346 -11.54 -0.54 20.59
N LYS A 347 -11.05 0.11 21.62
CA LYS A 347 -11.05 1.58 21.69
C LYS A 347 -10.17 2.18 20.60
N TYR A 348 -8.92 1.75 20.46
CA TYR A 348 -7.97 2.36 19.54
C TYR A 348 -8.34 2.11 18.07
N ILE A 349 -8.58 0.86 17.70
CA ILE A 349 -8.91 0.46 16.33
C ILE A 349 -10.34 0.91 16.01
N GLY A 350 -11.30 0.62 16.92
CA GLY A 350 -12.70 0.92 16.73
C GLY A 350 -12.97 2.40 16.49
N GLU A 351 -12.39 3.30 17.30
CA GLU A 351 -12.52 4.75 17.10
C GLU A 351 -12.05 5.20 15.72
N ARG A 352 -11.03 4.55 15.16
CA ARG A 352 -10.52 4.84 13.81
C ARG A 352 -11.40 4.24 12.72
N MET A 353 -11.80 3.00 12.91
CA MET A 353 -12.69 2.31 11.98
C MET A 353 -14.06 3.00 11.88
N ASP A 354 -14.58 3.53 12.99
CA ASP A 354 -15.88 4.21 13.03
C ASP A 354 -15.88 5.61 12.45
N ARG A 355 -14.69 6.17 12.13
CA ARG A 355 -14.60 7.49 11.46
C ARG A 355 -15.19 7.46 10.05
N SER A 356 -15.13 6.32 9.37
CA SER A 356 -15.70 6.15 8.03
C SER A 356 -16.17 4.72 7.81
N ARG A 357 -17.35 4.55 7.27
CA ARG A 357 -18.01 3.26 7.00
C ARG A 357 -18.74 3.31 5.66
N ILE A 358 -18.81 2.18 5.00
CA ILE A 358 -19.67 1.98 3.84
C ILE A 358 -20.59 0.79 4.10
N HIS A 359 -21.82 0.86 3.62
CA HIS A 359 -22.81 -0.22 3.70
C HIS A 359 -23.41 -0.42 2.33
N LEU A 360 -23.16 -1.59 1.75
CA LEU A 360 -23.61 -1.99 0.42
C LEU A 360 -24.40 -3.32 0.47
N SER A 361 -24.44 -3.97 1.64
CA SER A 361 -24.86 -5.35 1.78
C SER A 361 -25.92 -5.54 2.86
N SER A 362 -26.63 -6.66 2.81
CA SER A 362 -27.48 -7.13 3.91
C SER A 362 -26.64 -7.71 5.06
N ASP A 363 -27.18 -7.68 6.27
CA ASP A 363 -26.55 -8.30 7.44
C ASP A 363 -26.33 -9.82 7.24
N GLU A 364 -27.17 -10.49 6.47
CA GLU A 364 -27.06 -11.92 6.17
C GLU A 364 -25.84 -12.20 5.26
N ASP A 365 -25.62 -11.38 4.26
CA ASP A 365 -24.49 -11.50 3.35
C ASP A 365 -23.14 -11.23 4.05
N LEU A 366 -23.13 -10.39 5.07
CA LEU A 366 -21.93 -10.14 5.89
C LEU A 366 -21.46 -11.37 6.68
N LEU A 367 -22.28 -12.41 6.79
CA LEU A 367 -21.93 -13.70 7.40
C LEU A 367 -21.18 -14.64 6.44
N LEU A 368 -21.10 -14.30 5.15
CA LEU A 368 -20.40 -15.10 4.15
C LEU A 368 -18.88 -15.07 4.39
N SER A 369 -18.26 -16.22 4.21
CA SER A 369 -16.81 -16.37 4.24
C SER A 369 -16.16 -15.80 2.98
N GLY A 370 -14.86 -15.52 3.05
CA GLY A 370 -14.10 -15.08 1.88
C GLY A 370 -14.20 -16.09 0.72
N GLU A 371 -14.22 -17.39 1.01
CA GLU A 371 -14.38 -18.42 -0.01
C GLU A 371 -15.76 -18.41 -0.67
N GLU A 372 -16.82 -18.14 0.11
CA GLU A 372 -18.18 -18.05 -0.42
C GLU A 372 -18.37 -16.78 -1.25
N LEU A 373 -17.82 -15.65 -0.77
CA LEU A 373 -17.82 -14.36 -1.49
C LEU A 373 -17.06 -14.44 -2.82
N LEU A 374 -15.86 -15.00 -2.81
CA LEU A 374 -15.06 -15.13 -4.04
C LEU A 374 -15.73 -16.03 -5.07
N ARG A 375 -16.39 -17.12 -4.62
CA ARG A 375 -17.19 -17.97 -5.55
C ARG A 375 -18.39 -17.20 -6.12
N ARG A 376 -19.06 -16.40 -5.30
CA ARG A 376 -20.21 -15.59 -5.73
C ARG A 376 -19.78 -14.54 -6.75
N ALA A 377 -18.78 -13.75 -6.43
CA ALA A 377 -18.23 -12.70 -7.29
C ALA A 377 -17.77 -13.27 -8.64
N HIS A 378 -17.03 -14.38 -8.63
CA HIS A 378 -16.58 -15.04 -9.84
C HIS A 378 -17.73 -15.54 -10.73
N SER A 379 -18.81 -16.03 -10.12
CA SER A 379 -19.96 -16.58 -10.88
C SER A 379 -20.84 -15.50 -11.51
N GLN A 380 -20.90 -14.32 -10.92
CA GLN A 380 -21.80 -13.24 -11.34
C GLN A 380 -21.20 -12.32 -12.41
N ASN A 381 -19.87 -12.25 -12.50
CA ASN A 381 -19.11 -11.33 -13.35
C ASN A 381 -19.52 -9.85 -13.18
N GLU A 382 -19.94 -9.50 -11.96
CA GLU A 382 -20.36 -8.17 -11.53
C GLU A 382 -19.53 -7.76 -10.29
N LEU A 383 -19.62 -6.50 -9.90
CA LEU A 383 -19.03 -6.02 -8.66
C LEU A 383 -19.87 -6.52 -7.48
N ASP A 384 -19.31 -7.43 -6.68
CA ASP A 384 -20.04 -7.97 -5.51
C ASP A 384 -20.07 -6.92 -4.38
N PRO A 385 -21.26 -6.44 -3.97
CA PRO A 385 -21.39 -5.39 -2.95
C PRO A 385 -20.77 -5.79 -1.61
N THR A 386 -20.96 -7.04 -1.18
CA THR A 386 -20.45 -7.54 0.12
C THR A 386 -18.94 -7.68 0.11
N LEU A 387 -18.38 -8.13 -1.02
CA LEU A 387 -16.92 -8.21 -1.17
C LEU A 387 -16.30 -6.80 -1.11
N LEU A 388 -16.91 -5.83 -1.78
CA LEU A 388 -16.47 -4.42 -1.76
C LEU A 388 -16.57 -3.81 -0.35
N GLU A 389 -17.67 -4.00 0.36
CA GLU A 389 -17.85 -3.52 1.73
C GLU A 389 -16.80 -4.08 2.68
N LYS A 390 -16.56 -5.39 2.63
CA LYS A 390 -15.51 -6.04 3.45
C LYS A 390 -14.10 -5.61 3.06
N LEU A 391 -13.83 -5.38 1.78
CA LEU A 391 -12.53 -4.85 1.31
C LEU A 391 -12.34 -3.39 1.70
N TYR A 392 -13.40 -2.58 1.78
CA TYR A 392 -13.34 -1.24 2.34
C TYR A 392 -12.87 -1.25 3.80
N ASP A 393 -13.48 -2.07 4.62
CA ASP A 393 -13.09 -2.24 6.01
C ASP A 393 -11.66 -2.79 6.12
N MET A 394 -11.31 -3.78 5.30
CA MET A 394 -9.98 -4.39 5.30
C MET A 394 -8.88 -3.40 4.92
N GLY A 395 -9.10 -2.55 3.93
CA GLY A 395 -8.11 -1.55 3.51
C GLY A 395 -7.84 -0.51 4.58
N ARG A 396 -8.86 -0.06 5.29
CA ARG A 396 -8.72 0.85 6.43
C ARG A 396 -8.09 0.16 7.63
N PHE A 397 -8.51 -1.06 7.95
CA PHE A 397 -7.89 -1.87 9.00
C PHE A 397 -6.41 -2.14 8.71
N PHE A 398 -6.06 -2.45 7.45
CA PHE A 398 -4.67 -2.61 7.01
C PHE A 398 -3.84 -1.37 7.34
N GLN A 399 -4.28 -0.18 6.96
CA GLN A 399 -3.57 1.06 7.22
C GLN A 399 -3.40 1.29 8.74
N ILE A 400 -4.41 0.97 9.55
CA ILE A 400 -4.34 1.12 11.02
C ILE A 400 -3.32 0.15 11.64
N TYR A 401 -3.41 -1.15 11.32
CA TYR A 401 -2.56 -2.13 12.00
C TYR A 401 -1.13 -2.18 11.48
N GLU A 402 -0.89 -1.72 10.27
CA GLU A 402 0.43 -1.75 9.64
C GLU A 402 1.22 -0.44 9.84
N THR A 403 0.56 0.67 10.15
CA THR A 403 1.22 1.94 10.48
C THR A 403 1.84 1.88 11.86
N GLY A 404 3.16 1.89 11.91
CA GLY A 404 3.93 1.88 13.14
C GLY A 404 4.04 3.23 13.81
N LYS A 405 4.96 3.35 14.75
CA LYS A 405 5.28 4.64 15.40
C LYS A 405 6.10 5.54 14.48
N ASN A 406 6.95 4.92 13.64
CA ASN A 406 7.91 5.63 12.79
C ASN A 406 7.86 5.15 11.33
N ILE A 407 7.23 4.03 11.02
CA ILE A 407 7.25 3.40 9.71
C ILE A 407 5.83 3.25 9.19
N PRO A 408 5.53 3.84 8.02
CA PRO A 408 4.22 3.72 7.39
C PRO A 408 3.97 2.31 6.81
N PRO A 409 2.74 2.03 6.31
CA PRO A 409 2.30 0.67 5.96
C PRO A 409 2.86 0.15 4.63
N PHE A 410 4.16 0.12 4.45
CA PHE A 410 4.77 -0.49 3.27
C PHE A 410 6.10 -1.15 3.60
N THR A 411 6.55 -2.02 2.72
CA THR A 411 7.66 -2.94 2.94
C THR A 411 9.03 -2.36 2.58
N GLY A 412 9.24 -1.04 2.74
CA GLY A 412 10.53 -0.39 2.48
C GLY A 412 10.85 -0.13 1.00
N GLN A 413 9.89 -0.27 0.10
CA GLN A 413 10.02 0.09 -1.30
C GLN A 413 9.10 1.26 -1.61
N HIS A 414 9.67 2.39 -2.01
CA HIS A 414 8.95 3.60 -2.39
C HIS A 414 8.90 3.73 -3.91
N ASN A 415 8.28 2.79 -4.55
CA ASN A 415 7.99 2.88 -5.96
C ASN A 415 6.61 3.56 -6.13
N ILE A 416 6.13 3.64 -7.31
CA ILE A 416 4.81 4.10 -7.70
C ILE A 416 3.66 3.40 -6.93
N ASN A 417 3.92 2.25 -6.30
CA ASN A 417 2.98 1.52 -5.46
C ASN A 417 2.57 2.25 -4.17
N THR A 418 3.41 3.12 -3.65
CA THR A 418 3.22 3.72 -2.32
C THR A 418 1.88 4.44 -2.19
N ASN A 419 1.49 5.24 -3.18
CA ASN A 419 0.23 5.98 -3.13
C ASN A 419 -0.98 5.05 -3.08
N LEU A 420 -0.93 3.90 -3.76
CA LEU A 420 -2.04 2.95 -3.77
C LEU A 420 -2.33 2.39 -2.37
N GLN A 421 -1.31 2.32 -1.53
CA GLN A 421 -1.42 1.75 -0.19
C GLN A 421 -1.96 2.73 0.85
N VAL A 422 -1.90 4.05 0.58
CA VAL A 422 -2.26 5.11 1.54
C VAL A 422 -3.32 6.09 1.04
N CYS A 423 -3.69 6.04 -0.25
CA CYS A 423 -4.55 7.05 -0.90
C CYS A 423 -5.94 7.24 -0.26
N ALA A 424 -6.41 6.30 0.54
CA ALA A 424 -7.64 6.43 1.29
C ALA A 424 -7.47 7.11 2.67
N GLY A 425 -6.25 7.31 3.14
CA GLY A 425 -5.99 7.74 4.51
C GLY A 425 -6.62 9.10 4.85
N ASN A 426 -6.38 10.09 4.02
CA ASN A 426 -6.91 11.44 4.21
C ASN A 426 -8.45 11.48 4.14
N ASN A 427 -9.05 10.87 3.11
CA ASN A 427 -10.50 10.86 2.92
C ASN A 427 -11.27 10.09 3.99
N THR A 428 -10.68 9.06 4.58
CA THR A 428 -11.32 8.20 5.56
C THR A 428 -10.94 8.50 6.99
N GLY A 429 -10.22 9.64 7.20
CA GLY A 429 -9.92 10.18 8.53
C GLY A 429 -8.84 9.42 9.32
N LEU A 430 -7.92 8.75 8.64
CA LEU A 430 -6.78 8.08 9.26
C LEU A 430 -5.59 9.05 9.41
N PHE A 431 -5.85 10.18 10.06
CA PHE A 431 -4.92 11.30 10.13
C PHE A 431 -3.65 10.99 10.93
N ASP A 432 -3.77 10.18 11.98
CA ASP A 432 -2.61 9.78 12.80
C ASP A 432 -1.66 8.90 11.97
N GLU A 433 -2.21 8.01 11.15
CA GLU A 433 -1.49 7.13 10.25
C GLU A 433 -0.82 7.93 9.11
N MET A 434 -1.53 8.92 8.57
CA MET A 434 -0.97 9.82 7.55
C MET A 434 0.14 10.70 8.11
N ASP A 435 0.06 11.14 9.37
CA ASP A 435 1.12 11.91 10.00
C ASP A 435 2.42 11.11 10.15
N VAL A 436 2.34 9.81 10.46
CA VAL A 436 3.50 8.90 10.44
C VAL A 436 4.10 8.81 9.05
N TYR A 437 3.25 8.69 8.02
CA TYR A 437 3.68 8.66 6.63
C TYR A 437 4.46 9.93 6.24
N PHE A 438 3.96 11.10 6.58
CA PHE A 438 4.64 12.36 6.27
C PHE A 438 5.96 12.51 7.04
N LYS A 439 5.98 12.24 8.33
CA LYS A 439 7.18 12.31 9.18
C LYS A 439 8.28 11.38 8.72
N TYR A 440 7.92 10.21 8.22
CA TYR A 440 8.88 9.24 7.69
C TYR A 440 9.70 9.84 6.54
N TYR A 441 9.07 10.50 5.57
CA TYR A 441 9.78 11.16 4.48
C TYR A 441 10.48 12.44 4.91
N GLU A 442 9.85 13.24 5.77
CA GLU A 442 10.46 14.47 6.30
C GLU A 442 11.76 14.18 7.07
N SER A 443 11.82 13.05 7.77
CA SER A 443 13.03 12.62 8.50
C SER A 443 14.24 12.36 7.59
N LYS A 444 14.03 12.27 6.28
CA LYS A 444 15.06 11.95 5.28
C LYS A 444 15.44 13.14 4.39
N PHE A 445 15.01 14.33 4.72
CA PHE A 445 15.28 15.52 3.89
C PHE A 445 16.76 15.82 3.70
N ASP A 446 17.62 15.58 4.70
CA ASP A 446 19.07 15.77 4.57
C ASP A 446 19.68 14.79 3.54
N ASP A 447 19.21 13.55 3.53
CA ASP A 447 19.59 12.57 2.53
C ASP A 447 19.07 12.97 1.14
N PHE A 448 17.86 13.49 1.04
CA PHE A 448 17.29 13.96 -0.23
C PHE A 448 18.02 15.18 -0.78
N ARG A 449 18.52 16.07 0.08
CA ARG A 449 19.42 17.16 -0.36
C ARG A 449 20.77 16.62 -0.88
N THR A 450 21.30 15.61 -0.20
CA THR A 450 22.53 14.92 -0.63
C THR A 450 22.35 14.26 -2.00
N ASN A 451 21.20 13.59 -2.22
CA ASN A 451 20.86 13.01 -3.52
C ASN A 451 20.81 14.08 -4.63
N ALA A 452 20.09 15.18 -4.40
CA ALA A 452 19.98 16.29 -5.35
C ALA A 452 21.35 16.85 -5.71
N GLN A 453 22.17 17.09 -4.68
CA GLN A 453 23.51 17.65 -4.86
C GLN A 453 24.46 16.72 -5.61
N LEU A 454 24.52 15.43 -5.26
CA LEU A 454 25.48 14.50 -5.88
C LEU A 454 25.05 14.05 -7.27
N LEU A 455 23.76 13.81 -7.48
CA LEU A 455 23.27 13.31 -8.76
C LEU A 455 23.12 14.41 -9.83
N TYR A 456 22.74 15.63 -9.39
CA TYR A 456 22.37 16.71 -10.33
C TYR A 456 23.12 18.04 -10.09
N GLY A 457 23.84 18.17 -8.98
CA GLY A 457 24.40 19.46 -8.58
C GLY A 457 23.32 20.48 -8.18
N ALA A 458 22.11 20.00 -7.90
CA ALA A 458 20.94 20.80 -7.62
C ALA A 458 20.78 21.06 -6.12
N ARG A 459 20.17 22.18 -5.77
CA ARG A 459 19.60 22.45 -4.44
C ARG A 459 18.35 21.61 -4.23
N GLY A 460 17.76 21.73 -3.06
CA GLY A 460 16.46 21.17 -2.74
C GLY A 460 16.44 19.66 -2.57
N LEU A 461 15.30 19.02 -2.82
CA LEU A 461 15.02 17.65 -2.43
C LEU A 461 14.84 16.72 -3.62
N LEU A 462 15.59 15.61 -3.63
CA LEU A 462 15.41 14.49 -4.56
C LEU A 462 15.28 13.19 -3.78
N ALA A 463 14.07 12.64 -3.69
CA ALA A 463 13.83 11.40 -2.98
C ALA A 463 14.35 10.19 -3.75
N SER A 464 14.91 9.24 -3.00
CA SER A 464 15.19 7.89 -3.50
C SER A 464 13.90 7.08 -3.64
N VAL A 465 13.79 6.33 -4.71
CA VAL A 465 12.67 5.40 -4.92
C VAL A 465 12.70 4.21 -3.95
N HIS A 466 13.85 3.90 -3.41
CA HIS A 466 14.07 2.81 -2.46
C HIS A 466 14.75 3.30 -1.20
N CYS A 467 14.18 4.31 -0.53
CA CYS A 467 14.68 4.66 0.79
C CYS A 467 14.30 3.58 1.81
N ASP A 468 15.21 3.29 2.71
CA ASP A 468 14.96 2.36 3.81
C ASP A 468 14.60 3.09 5.12
N PRO A 469 14.28 2.37 6.18
CA PRO A 469 13.94 3.00 7.45
C PRO A 469 15.04 3.92 7.99
N ASP A 470 16.31 3.59 7.72
CA ASP A 470 17.46 4.29 8.27
C ASP A 470 17.94 5.44 7.37
N SER A 471 17.69 5.38 6.04
CA SER A 471 18.26 6.33 5.09
C SER A 471 17.35 6.62 3.89
N GLY A 472 17.43 7.85 3.37
CA GLY A 472 16.86 8.29 2.11
C GLY A 472 17.87 8.39 0.97
N LEU A 473 19.13 7.97 1.19
CA LEU A 473 20.17 8.05 0.17
C LEU A 473 19.90 7.13 -1.02
N TYR A 474 20.30 7.59 -2.19
CA TYR A 474 20.14 6.83 -3.43
C TYR A 474 21.19 5.73 -3.53
N TYR A 475 20.75 4.49 -3.56
CA TYR A 475 21.61 3.31 -3.77
C TYR A 475 21.09 2.36 -4.85
N HIS A 476 19.91 2.65 -5.43
CA HIS A 476 19.29 1.81 -6.46
C HIS A 476 19.51 2.39 -7.84
N PHE A 477 20.44 1.81 -8.60
CA PHE A 477 20.75 2.17 -9.96
C PHE A 477 20.70 0.94 -10.85
N SER A 478 20.02 1.01 -11.97
CA SER A 478 19.87 -0.10 -12.89
C SER A 478 19.61 0.43 -14.29
N HIS A 479 20.13 -0.22 -15.32
CA HIS A 479 19.80 0.08 -16.72
C HIS A 479 18.33 -0.18 -17.02
N THR A 480 17.76 -1.22 -16.41
CA THR A 480 16.36 -1.61 -16.62
C THR A 480 15.41 -0.67 -15.90
N TYR A 481 15.84 -0.18 -14.73
CA TYR A 481 15.06 0.70 -13.88
C TYR A 481 15.93 1.88 -13.42
N PRO A 482 16.15 2.89 -14.27
CA PRO A 482 17.02 4.03 -13.97
C PRO A 482 16.29 5.02 -13.03
N HIS A 483 15.92 4.57 -11.87
CA HIS A 483 15.12 5.34 -10.93
C HIS A 483 15.79 6.64 -10.47
N TYR A 484 17.13 6.75 -10.59
CA TYR A 484 17.82 8.03 -10.37
C TYR A 484 17.29 9.16 -11.27
N ALA A 485 16.76 8.81 -12.45
CA ALA A 485 16.16 9.73 -13.39
C ALA A 485 14.65 10.00 -13.13
N TRP A 486 14.05 9.33 -12.17
CA TRP A 486 12.68 9.63 -11.75
C TRP A 486 12.66 10.77 -10.74
N THR A 487 12.66 11.99 -11.26
CA THR A 487 12.74 13.21 -10.45
C THR A 487 11.43 13.53 -9.72
N GLY A 488 10.33 12.97 -10.17
CA GLY A 488 8.99 13.15 -9.57
C GLY A 488 8.72 12.35 -8.30
N CYS A 489 9.64 11.48 -7.83
CA CYS A 489 9.38 10.55 -6.74
C CYS A 489 8.85 11.24 -5.46
N LEU A 490 9.46 12.34 -5.02
CA LEU A 490 9.04 13.03 -3.80
C LEU A 490 7.66 13.70 -3.95
N GLY A 491 7.41 14.34 -5.08
CA GLY A 491 6.08 14.92 -5.34
C GLY A 491 4.99 13.87 -5.44
N TRP A 492 5.31 12.69 -6.00
CA TRP A 492 4.40 11.55 -6.01
C TRP A 492 3.96 11.15 -4.60
N VAL A 493 4.90 11.00 -3.64
CA VAL A 493 4.54 10.63 -2.27
C VAL A 493 3.96 11.79 -1.48
N PHE A 494 4.29 13.04 -1.79
CA PHE A 494 3.80 14.24 -1.10
C PHE A 494 2.54 14.87 -1.72
N ASN A 495 1.98 14.28 -2.75
CA ASN A 495 0.60 14.60 -3.17
C ASN A 495 -0.37 14.50 -1.98
N GLU A 496 -0.23 13.49 -1.13
CA GLU A 496 -1.04 13.31 0.07
C GLU A 496 -0.81 14.39 1.14
N LEU A 497 0.35 15.05 1.16
CA LEU A 497 0.62 16.17 2.08
C LEU A 497 -0.28 17.39 1.76
N TRP A 498 -0.43 17.72 0.47
CA TRP A 498 -1.39 18.71 0.02
C TRP A 498 -2.83 18.23 0.24
N GLY A 499 -3.10 16.97 -0.04
CA GLY A 499 -4.39 16.35 0.21
C GLY A 499 -4.85 16.50 1.67
N TYR A 500 -3.95 16.30 2.63
CA TYR A 500 -4.25 16.51 4.05
C TYR A 500 -4.68 17.96 4.35
N TYR A 501 -4.00 18.94 3.76
CA TYR A 501 -4.42 20.35 3.88
C TYR A 501 -5.82 20.56 3.32
N LEU A 502 -6.13 20.01 2.16
CA LEU A 502 -7.44 20.17 1.52
C LEU A 502 -8.59 19.56 2.32
N VAL A 503 -8.35 18.46 3.04
CA VAL A 503 -9.40 17.82 3.87
C VAL A 503 -9.50 18.46 5.26
N SER A 504 -8.39 18.92 5.83
CA SER A 504 -8.34 19.48 7.19
C SER A 504 -8.62 20.98 7.24
N GLY A 505 -8.17 21.73 6.25
CA GLY A 505 -8.14 23.20 6.27
C GLY A 505 -7.10 23.76 7.25
N ASP A 506 -6.16 22.95 7.73
CA ASP A 506 -5.15 23.33 8.73
C ASP A 506 -4.08 24.24 8.11
N LYS A 507 -4.24 25.55 8.33
CA LYS A 507 -3.30 26.56 7.83
C LYS A 507 -1.94 26.51 8.53
N GLU A 508 -1.87 26.00 9.76
CA GLU A 508 -0.59 25.84 10.45
C GLU A 508 0.20 24.67 9.87
N PHE A 509 -0.48 23.56 9.57
CA PHE A 509 0.11 22.46 8.82
C PHE A 509 0.59 22.91 7.42
N LEU A 510 -0.22 23.70 6.72
CA LEU A 510 0.17 24.29 5.44
C LEU A 510 1.45 25.12 5.57
N ARG A 511 1.51 25.99 6.58
CA ARG A 511 2.63 26.92 6.82
C ARG A 511 3.92 26.19 7.22
N THR A 512 3.80 25.19 8.11
CA THR A 512 4.98 24.60 8.78
C THR A 512 5.49 23.35 8.11
N ARG A 513 4.68 22.68 7.29
CA ARG A 513 5.07 21.41 6.64
C ARG A 513 4.96 21.47 5.12
N VAL A 514 3.81 21.84 4.57
CA VAL A 514 3.61 21.82 3.12
C VAL A 514 4.50 22.84 2.41
N ILE A 515 4.41 24.12 2.80
CA ILE A 515 5.16 25.19 2.14
C ILE A 515 6.68 24.98 2.20
N PRO A 516 7.29 24.63 3.34
CA PRO A 516 8.74 24.35 3.39
C PRO A 516 9.15 23.20 2.46
N ALA A 517 8.41 22.09 2.46
CA ALA A 517 8.73 20.94 1.61
C ALA A 517 8.60 21.30 0.12
N TYR A 518 7.52 21.98 -0.27
CA TYR A 518 7.26 22.36 -1.65
C TYR A 518 8.25 23.42 -2.17
N LYS A 519 8.69 24.34 -1.32
CA LYS A 519 9.77 25.28 -1.67
C LYS A 519 11.07 24.54 -2.02
N GLU A 520 11.44 23.55 -1.25
CA GLU A 520 12.67 22.79 -1.53
C GLU A 520 12.53 21.91 -2.76
N MET A 521 11.36 21.32 -3.00
CA MET A 521 11.10 20.59 -4.24
C MET A 521 11.13 21.54 -5.46
N ALA A 522 10.56 22.74 -5.36
CA ALA A 522 10.64 23.76 -6.41
C ALA A 522 12.07 24.19 -6.72
N LEU A 523 12.91 24.36 -5.68
CA LEU A 523 14.34 24.64 -5.84
C LEU A 523 15.08 23.54 -6.61
N PHE A 524 14.74 22.27 -6.35
CA PHE A 524 15.32 21.17 -7.11
C PHE A 524 14.98 21.28 -8.59
N TYR A 525 13.72 21.52 -8.94
CA TYR A 525 13.32 21.64 -10.34
C TYR A 525 13.90 22.89 -11.03
N GLU A 526 14.10 23.97 -10.29
CA GLU A 526 14.76 25.18 -10.81
C GLU A 526 16.17 24.88 -11.31
N ASP A 527 16.96 24.15 -10.51
CA ASP A 527 18.34 23.79 -10.84
C ASP A 527 18.43 22.62 -11.85
N TYR A 528 17.51 21.65 -11.75
CA TYR A 528 17.47 20.47 -12.60
C TYR A 528 17.01 20.78 -14.03
N ALA A 529 15.90 21.52 -14.19
CA ALA A 529 15.28 21.85 -15.47
C ALA A 529 15.75 23.25 -15.96
N CYS A 530 17.05 23.46 -16.00
CA CYS A 530 17.65 24.78 -16.31
C CYS A 530 17.89 25.02 -17.80
N ASP A 531 17.99 23.97 -18.61
CA ASP A 531 18.20 24.09 -20.06
C ASP A 531 16.87 24.30 -20.80
N ARG A 532 16.92 24.97 -21.96
CA ARG A 532 15.71 25.26 -22.75
C ARG A 532 15.78 24.62 -24.12
N GLY A 533 14.68 24.10 -24.57
CA GLY A 533 14.46 23.58 -25.90
C GLY A 533 14.28 24.69 -26.95
N PRO A 534 14.17 24.31 -28.23
CA PRO A 534 13.94 25.25 -29.35
C PRO A 534 12.63 26.05 -29.21
N ASP A 535 11.68 25.55 -28.46
CA ASP A 535 10.37 26.16 -28.13
C ASP A 535 10.44 27.16 -26.98
N GLY A 536 11.61 27.30 -26.34
CA GLY A 536 11.85 28.15 -25.18
C GLY A 536 11.40 27.53 -23.85
N LYS A 537 10.86 26.33 -23.87
CA LYS A 537 10.47 25.58 -22.67
C LYS A 537 11.65 24.88 -22.05
N VAL A 538 11.58 24.63 -20.75
CA VAL A 538 12.60 23.87 -20.02
C VAL A 538 12.64 22.41 -20.46
N ILE A 539 13.78 21.75 -20.25
CA ILE A 539 13.97 20.34 -20.60
C ILE A 539 14.19 19.53 -19.32
N PHE A 540 13.40 18.48 -19.15
CA PHE A 540 13.56 17.49 -18.08
C PHE A 540 14.42 16.33 -18.57
N TYR A 541 15.70 16.29 -18.15
CA TYR A 541 16.62 15.23 -18.55
C TYR A 541 17.86 15.11 -17.64
N PRO A 542 18.27 13.88 -17.30
CA PRO A 542 17.62 12.62 -17.59
C PRO A 542 16.27 12.52 -16.91
N SER A 543 15.25 11.98 -17.57
CA SER A 543 13.88 11.81 -17.07
C SER A 543 13.41 10.38 -17.29
N PHE A 544 12.52 9.91 -16.45
CA PHE A 544 12.02 8.54 -16.45
C PHE A 544 10.53 8.49 -16.14
N SER A 545 9.78 7.79 -16.98
CA SER A 545 8.40 7.44 -16.67
C SER A 545 8.37 6.03 -16.09
N PRO A 546 8.16 5.86 -14.78
CA PRO A 546 8.27 4.55 -14.15
C PRO A 546 7.10 3.66 -14.56
N GLU A 547 7.29 2.44 -15.08
CA GLU A 547 8.60 1.86 -15.47
C GLU A 547 8.56 1.54 -16.97
N ASN A 548 8.14 2.48 -17.79
CA ASN A 548 7.83 2.25 -19.21
C ASN A 548 9.06 2.40 -20.12
N PRO A 549 9.59 1.30 -20.68
CA PRO A 549 10.63 1.37 -21.69
C PRO A 549 10.04 1.73 -23.05
N THR A 550 10.52 2.80 -23.69
CA THR A 550 10.15 3.09 -25.07
C THR A 550 10.90 2.19 -26.05
N PRO A 551 10.34 1.93 -27.24
CA PRO A 551 11.12 1.42 -28.34
C PRO A 551 12.29 2.35 -28.66
N ASN A 552 13.50 1.80 -28.78
CA ASN A 552 14.64 2.57 -29.27
C ASN A 552 14.70 2.44 -30.79
N PRO A 553 14.66 3.52 -31.56
CA PRO A 553 14.96 3.44 -33.00
C PRO A 553 16.37 2.86 -33.20
N GLY A 554 16.47 1.70 -33.85
CA GLY A 554 17.75 1.01 -34.08
C GLY A 554 18.00 -0.24 -33.23
N TYR A 555 17.10 -0.58 -32.28
CA TYR A 555 17.15 -1.85 -31.57
C TYR A 555 15.99 -2.76 -32.03
N GLU A 556 16.25 -3.62 -32.98
CA GLU A 556 15.24 -4.52 -33.56
C GLU A 556 14.81 -5.68 -32.65
N THR A 557 15.53 -5.93 -31.58
CA THR A 557 15.18 -7.00 -30.62
C THR A 557 15.42 -6.51 -29.21
N VAL A 558 14.41 -5.92 -28.63
CA VAL A 558 14.45 -5.53 -27.21
C VAL A 558 14.25 -6.79 -26.37
N THR A 559 15.33 -7.41 -25.96
CA THR A 559 15.28 -8.33 -24.83
C THR A 559 14.99 -7.53 -23.57
N SER A 560 14.49 -8.17 -22.50
CA SER A 560 14.29 -7.48 -21.21
C SER A 560 15.56 -6.84 -20.65
N ARG A 561 16.73 -7.14 -21.23
CA ARG A 561 18.06 -6.64 -20.88
C ARG A 561 18.44 -5.35 -21.63
N ASP A 562 17.85 -5.10 -22.79
CA ASP A 562 18.17 -3.93 -23.64
C ASP A 562 17.26 -2.74 -23.36
N ARG A 563 16.41 -2.84 -22.35
CA ARG A 563 15.47 -1.78 -21.98
C ARG A 563 16.21 -0.66 -21.27
N ASN A 564 16.24 0.49 -21.90
CA ASN A 564 16.75 1.71 -21.29
C ASN A 564 15.66 2.79 -21.35
N PRO A 565 14.90 2.94 -20.26
CA PRO A 565 13.79 3.88 -20.19
C PRO A 565 14.20 5.32 -19.86
N THR A 566 15.48 5.62 -19.64
CA THR A 566 15.93 7.00 -19.42
C THR A 566 15.75 7.82 -20.70
N ARG A 567 15.00 8.89 -20.61
CA ARG A 567 14.59 9.73 -21.74
C ARG A 567 14.59 11.21 -21.38
N ILE A 568 13.79 11.96 -22.09
CA ILE A 568 13.59 13.40 -21.98
C ILE A 568 12.10 13.68 -21.79
N ASN A 569 11.77 14.60 -20.91
CA ASN A 569 10.42 15.13 -20.71
C ASN A 569 9.36 14.05 -20.44
N SER A 570 9.59 13.20 -19.43
CA SER A 570 8.51 12.37 -18.90
C SER A 570 7.34 13.25 -18.46
N VAL A 571 6.15 12.97 -18.96
CA VAL A 571 4.93 13.72 -18.60
C VAL A 571 4.66 13.64 -17.10
N MET A 572 4.96 12.51 -16.46
CA MET A 572 4.83 12.38 -15.02
C MET A 572 5.71 13.38 -14.24
N ASP A 573 6.99 13.53 -14.61
CA ASP A 573 7.89 14.49 -13.96
C ASP A 573 7.42 15.93 -14.16
N ILE A 574 6.96 16.27 -15.37
CA ILE A 574 6.42 17.60 -15.69
C ILE A 574 5.14 17.88 -14.90
N ALA A 575 4.22 16.93 -14.85
CA ALA A 575 2.95 17.05 -14.13
C ALA A 575 3.16 17.25 -12.63
N ILE A 576 4.09 16.50 -12.04
CA ILE A 576 4.45 16.62 -10.63
C ILE A 576 5.08 17.99 -10.35
N CYS A 577 6.01 18.44 -11.19
CA CYS A 577 6.59 19.78 -11.05
C CYS A 577 5.51 20.87 -11.14
N ARG A 578 4.58 20.73 -12.09
CA ARG A 578 3.42 21.62 -12.22
C ARG A 578 2.58 21.68 -10.94
N GLU A 579 2.22 20.52 -10.40
CA GLU A 579 1.43 20.44 -9.18
C GLU A 579 2.14 21.09 -7.99
N ILE A 580 3.44 20.83 -7.82
CA ILE A 580 4.25 21.43 -6.75
C ILE A 580 4.21 22.95 -6.84
N LEU A 581 4.45 23.51 -8.03
CA LEU A 581 4.46 24.96 -8.24
C LEU A 581 3.07 25.57 -8.03
N MET A 582 2.01 24.96 -8.57
CA MET A 582 0.64 25.43 -8.38
C MET A 582 0.25 25.45 -6.91
N ASN A 583 0.47 24.34 -6.20
CA ASN A 583 0.12 24.21 -4.80
C ASN A 583 0.97 25.13 -3.89
N LEU A 584 2.25 25.33 -4.23
CA LEU A 584 3.12 26.29 -3.55
C LEU A 584 2.60 27.72 -3.69
N ILE A 585 2.27 28.13 -4.92
CA ILE A 585 1.71 29.46 -5.21
C ILE A 585 0.39 29.66 -4.47
N ASP A 586 -0.53 28.71 -4.57
CA ASP A 586 -1.85 28.79 -3.94
C ASP A 586 -1.76 28.78 -2.42
N GLY A 587 -0.87 27.97 -1.86
CA GLY A 587 -0.64 27.92 -0.42
C GLY A 587 -0.04 29.23 0.10
N CYS A 588 0.93 29.80 -0.59
CA CYS A 588 1.53 31.08 -0.23
C CYS A 588 0.52 32.23 -0.33
N LYS A 589 -0.28 32.29 -1.39
CA LYS A 589 -1.39 33.26 -1.53
C LYS A 589 -2.42 33.11 -0.41
N THR A 590 -2.79 31.88 -0.05
CA THR A 590 -3.72 31.58 1.06
C THR A 590 -3.21 32.08 2.42
N LEU A 591 -1.90 32.02 2.64
CA LEU A 591 -1.25 32.41 3.88
C LEU A 591 -0.79 33.88 3.88
N GLY A 592 -0.77 34.56 2.73
CA GLY A 592 -0.22 35.90 2.57
C GLY A 592 1.28 35.96 2.87
N ILE A 593 2.05 34.99 2.37
CA ILE A 593 3.51 34.88 2.57
C ILE A 593 4.22 34.71 1.23
N GLU A 594 5.52 34.95 1.18
CA GLU A 594 6.39 34.73 0.01
C GLU A 594 5.94 35.48 -1.26
N GLU A 595 5.24 36.62 -1.09
CA GLU A 595 4.66 37.38 -2.21
C GLU A 595 5.69 37.78 -3.26
N GLU A 596 6.94 38.05 -2.81
CA GLU A 596 8.04 38.40 -3.69
C GLU A 596 8.56 37.25 -4.54
N ASN A 597 8.34 35.98 -4.12
CA ASN A 597 8.77 34.79 -4.80
C ASN A 597 7.71 34.23 -5.77
N ILE A 598 6.44 34.59 -5.58
CA ILE A 598 5.33 34.09 -6.42
C ILE A 598 5.55 34.35 -7.91
N PRO A 599 5.96 35.57 -8.38
CA PRO A 599 6.20 35.79 -9.80
C PRO A 599 7.27 34.89 -10.40
N HIS A 600 8.30 34.53 -9.63
CA HIS A 600 9.33 33.61 -10.08
C HIS A 600 8.76 32.17 -10.29
N TRP A 601 7.95 31.67 -9.35
CA TRP A 601 7.31 30.37 -9.51
C TRP A 601 6.27 30.35 -10.63
N GLU A 602 5.56 31.46 -10.85
CA GLU A 602 4.65 31.61 -11.99
C GLU A 602 5.40 31.61 -13.33
N GLU A 603 6.60 32.21 -13.41
CA GLU A 603 7.49 32.12 -14.60
C GLU A 603 7.99 30.70 -14.80
N GLN A 604 8.43 30.02 -13.73
CA GLN A 604 8.86 28.65 -13.78
C GLN A 604 7.73 27.74 -14.28
N LEU A 605 6.50 27.89 -13.74
CA LEU A 605 5.31 27.17 -14.18
C LEU A 605 5.00 27.40 -15.66
N ALA A 606 5.08 28.66 -16.12
CA ALA A 606 4.85 29.01 -17.53
C ALA A 606 5.92 28.47 -18.47
N SER A 607 7.11 28.14 -17.96
CA SER A 607 8.22 27.59 -18.74
C SER A 607 8.14 26.05 -18.93
N LEU A 608 7.22 25.35 -18.28
CA LEU A 608 7.08 23.90 -18.37
C LEU A 608 6.72 23.44 -19.79
N PRO A 609 7.21 22.25 -20.23
CA PRO A 609 6.89 21.68 -21.54
C PRO A 609 5.39 21.49 -21.74
N THR A 610 4.95 21.65 -22.99
CA THR A 610 3.57 21.33 -23.40
C THR A 610 3.47 19.83 -23.66
N TYR A 611 2.38 19.21 -23.24
CA TYR A 611 2.11 17.81 -23.54
C TYR A 611 1.86 17.59 -25.01
N LEU A 612 2.20 16.38 -25.47
CA LEU A 612 2.00 15.98 -26.86
C LEU A 612 0.90 14.90 -26.93
N LEU A 613 0.20 14.90 -28.03
CA LEU A 613 -0.77 13.87 -28.36
C LEU A 613 -0.20 12.96 -29.47
N ASP A 614 -0.62 11.71 -29.47
CA ASP A 614 -0.36 10.80 -30.57
C ASP A 614 -1.32 11.02 -31.74
N GLN A 615 -1.17 10.21 -32.80
CA GLN A 615 -1.97 10.36 -34.01
C GLN A 615 -3.47 10.06 -33.82
N ASP A 616 -3.85 9.39 -32.75
CA ASP A 616 -5.25 9.07 -32.42
C ASP A 616 -5.81 10.06 -31.39
N GLY A 617 -5.02 11.04 -30.94
CA GLY A 617 -5.40 12.04 -29.94
C GLY A 617 -5.14 11.59 -28.51
N GLY A 618 -4.49 10.44 -28.28
CA GLY A 618 -4.12 9.99 -26.94
C GLY A 618 -2.95 10.77 -26.37
N LEU A 619 -2.96 11.01 -25.06
CA LEU A 619 -1.86 11.66 -24.35
C LEU A 619 -0.59 10.82 -24.45
N LYS A 620 0.51 11.43 -24.94
CA LYS A 620 1.82 10.78 -24.98
C LYS A 620 2.48 10.75 -23.60
N GLU A 621 3.24 9.70 -23.35
CA GLU A 621 3.96 9.52 -22.08
C GLU A 621 5.22 10.41 -21.97
N TRP A 622 5.76 10.85 -23.13
CA TRP A 622 6.89 11.78 -23.19
C TRP A 622 6.54 13.01 -24.02
N ALA A 623 6.73 14.18 -23.44
CA ALA A 623 6.58 15.47 -24.12
C ALA A 623 7.82 15.80 -24.96
N TRP A 624 8.26 14.85 -25.79
CA TRP A 624 9.40 15.01 -26.71
C TRP A 624 9.06 14.43 -28.09
N PRO A 625 9.20 15.23 -29.19
CA PRO A 625 8.64 14.86 -30.51
C PRO A 625 9.17 13.56 -31.08
N THR A 626 10.46 13.25 -30.83
CA THR A 626 11.15 12.09 -31.40
C THR A 626 11.01 10.80 -30.59
N ILE A 627 10.33 10.82 -29.45
CA ILE A 627 10.11 9.62 -28.64
C ILE A 627 8.77 9.00 -29.03
N GLU A 628 8.80 7.71 -29.38
CA GLU A 628 7.63 6.93 -29.72
C GLU A 628 6.94 6.38 -28.46
N GLU A 629 5.64 6.17 -28.55
CA GLU A 629 4.85 5.60 -27.46
C GLU A 629 5.02 4.08 -27.37
N ASN A 630 5.00 3.57 -26.12
CA ASN A 630 4.89 2.15 -25.84
C ASN A 630 3.62 1.89 -25.02
N TYR A 631 2.55 1.50 -25.71
CA TYR A 631 1.29 1.17 -25.03
C TYR A 631 1.28 -0.23 -24.42
N ASN A 632 2.23 -1.10 -24.76
CA ASN A 632 2.36 -2.41 -24.14
C ASN A 632 3.14 -2.32 -22.82
N HIS A 633 2.56 -1.59 -21.89
CA HIS A 633 3.08 -1.42 -20.55
C HIS A 633 1.91 -1.32 -19.56
N ARG A 634 2.14 -1.76 -18.32
CA ARG A 634 1.09 -1.81 -17.28
C ARG A 634 0.81 -0.45 -16.63
N HIS A 635 1.79 0.46 -16.54
CA HIS A 635 1.63 1.72 -15.85
C HIS A 635 1.05 2.81 -16.74
N VAL A 636 0.34 3.75 -16.11
CA VAL A 636 -0.21 4.95 -16.75
C VAL A 636 0.31 6.21 -16.01
N SER A 637 1.62 6.26 -15.77
CA SER A 637 2.28 7.32 -14.97
C SER A 637 2.04 8.72 -15.52
N HIS A 638 1.85 8.87 -16.83
CA HIS A 638 1.54 10.13 -17.51
C HIS A 638 0.11 10.65 -17.25
N HIS A 639 -0.75 9.89 -16.59
CA HIS A 639 -2.06 10.35 -16.15
C HIS A 639 -2.02 11.12 -14.81
N TYR A 640 -0.83 11.46 -14.31
CA TYR A 640 -0.66 12.08 -12.99
C TYR A 640 -1.56 13.29 -12.75
N ASP A 641 -1.71 14.19 -13.71
CA ASP A 641 -2.57 15.38 -13.58
C ASP A 641 -4.05 15.04 -13.32
N LEU A 642 -4.48 13.83 -13.71
CA LEU A 642 -5.82 13.30 -13.43
C LEU A 642 -5.84 12.57 -12.08
N TRP A 643 -4.92 11.61 -11.87
CA TRP A 643 -4.77 10.85 -10.65
C TRP A 643 -3.28 10.52 -10.38
N PRO A 644 -2.76 10.72 -9.17
CA PRO A 644 -3.40 11.25 -7.95
C PRO A 644 -3.59 12.77 -7.95
N GLY A 645 -2.95 13.49 -8.88
CA GLY A 645 -3.13 14.92 -9.09
C GLY A 645 -4.61 15.29 -9.29
N ARG A 646 -4.90 16.60 -9.29
CA ARG A 646 -6.28 17.12 -9.40
C ARG A 646 -6.36 18.28 -10.39
N ALA A 647 -5.35 18.40 -11.27
CA ALA A 647 -5.31 19.48 -12.25
C ALA A 647 -6.32 19.26 -13.39
N VAL A 648 -6.61 18.01 -13.73
CA VAL A 648 -7.48 17.62 -14.85
C VAL A 648 -8.75 16.94 -14.34
N THR A 649 -9.88 17.43 -14.81
CA THR A 649 -11.18 16.75 -14.79
C THR A 649 -11.88 16.97 -16.12
N PRO A 650 -12.93 16.20 -16.47
CA PRO A 650 -13.71 16.43 -17.70
C PRO A 650 -14.27 17.85 -17.82
N GLU A 651 -14.44 18.55 -16.70
CA GLU A 651 -14.98 19.91 -16.66
C GLU A 651 -13.91 21.01 -16.74
N LYS A 652 -12.73 20.76 -16.14
CA LYS A 652 -11.64 21.76 -16.12
C LYS A 652 -10.87 21.78 -17.43
N ASP A 653 -10.58 20.61 -17.97
CA ASP A 653 -9.81 20.46 -19.20
C ASP A 653 -10.36 19.26 -20.00
N PRO A 654 -11.47 19.46 -20.72
CA PRO A 654 -12.13 18.38 -21.46
C PRO A 654 -11.26 17.80 -22.58
N GLU A 655 -10.37 18.60 -23.19
CA GLU A 655 -9.48 18.14 -24.26
C GLU A 655 -8.42 17.19 -23.71
N LEU A 656 -7.77 17.56 -22.61
CA LEU A 656 -6.77 16.70 -21.98
C LEU A 656 -7.41 15.49 -21.30
N ALA A 657 -8.60 15.63 -20.71
CA ALA A 657 -9.36 14.51 -20.16
C ALA A 657 -9.70 13.47 -21.24
N GLU A 658 -10.13 13.90 -22.43
CA GLU A 658 -10.37 12.97 -23.55
C GLU A 658 -9.08 12.33 -24.05
N ALA A 659 -7.99 13.09 -24.14
CA ALA A 659 -6.69 12.53 -24.51
C ALA A 659 -6.21 11.46 -23.51
N ILE A 660 -6.40 11.68 -22.21
CA ILE A 660 -6.10 10.70 -21.17
C ILE A 660 -7.03 9.47 -21.31
N LYS A 661 -8.29 9.68 -21.60
CA LYS A 661 -9.25 8.57 -21.81
C LYS A 661 -8.83 7.67 -22.99
N ILE A 662 -8.41 8.28 -24.10
CA ILE A 662 -7.89 7.53 -25.26
C ILE A 662 -6.64 6.74 -24.87
N SER A 663 -5.67 7.36 -24.20
CA SER A 663 -4.44 6.69 -23.79
C SER A 663 -4.70 5.58 -22.75
N ASN A 664 -5.65 5.75 -21.83
CA ASN A 664 -6.05 4.73 -20.85
C ASN A 664 -6.57 3.46 -21.54
N ARG A 665 -7.44 3.63 -22.53
CA ARG A 665 -8.01 2.52 -23.32
C ARG A 665 -6.99 1.85 -24.24
N LYS A 666 -5.99 2.60 -24.73
CA LYS A 666 -4.89 2.07 -25.55
C LYS A 666 -3.87 1.30 -24.73
N ARG A 667 -3.80 1.53 -23.41
CA ARG A 667 -2.81 0.86 -22.56
C ARG A 667 -3.06 -0.63 -22.54
N ALA A 668 -2.21 -1.37 -23.23
CA ALA A 668 -2.31 -2.80 -23.32
C ALA A 668 -1.88 -3.47 -22.01
N GLN A 669 -2.33 -4.69 -21.85
CA GLN A 669 -1.98 -5.50 -20.70
C GLN A 669 -0.63 -6.17 -20.97
N GLN A 670 0.44 -5.51 -20.54
CA GLN A 670 1.78 -6.10 -20.59
C GLN A 670 1.87 -7.35 -19.71
N ASP A 671 1.24 -7.27 -18.54
CA ASP A 671 1.15 -8.35 -17.57
C ASP A 671 -0.13 -8.19 -16.73
N ASP A 672 -0.44 -9.20 -15.92
CA ASP A 672 -1.60 -9.24 -15.05
C ASP A 672 -1.28 -8.60 -13.67
N SER A 673 -0.51 -7.51 -13.60
CA SER A 673 -0.24 -6.86 -12.31
C SER A 673 -1.43 -6.03 -11.85
N ALA A 674 -1.81 -6.20 -10.57
CA ALA A 674 -2.86 -5.40 -9.92
C ALA A 674 -2.60 -3.90 -10.05
N HIS A 675 -1.36 -3.49 -9.86
CA HIS A 675 -0.91 -2.11 -9.87
C HIS A 675 -1.38 -1.32 -11.10
N GLY A 676 -1.11 -1.85 -12.31
CA GLY A 676 -1.52 -1.18 -13.55
C GLY A 676 -3.03 -1.08 -13.70
N ILE A 677 -3.75 -2.14 -13.31
CA ILE A 677 -5.22 -2.17 -13.36
C ILE A 677 -5.82 -1.17 -12.36
N ILE A 678 -5.23 -1.05 -11.17
CA ILE A 678 -5.64 -0.07 -10.14
C ILE A 678 -5.52 1.35 -10.67
N HIS A 679 -4.39 1.72 -11.30
CA HIS A 679 -4.20 3.06 -11.86
C HIS A 679 -5.19 3.36 -13.00
N ARG A 680 -5.45 2.37 -13.87
CA ARG A 680 -6.46 2.53 -14.93
C ARG A 680 -7.86 2.67 -14.36
N ALA A 681 -8.18 1.96 -13.29
CA ALA A 681 -9.47 2.10 -12.60
C ALA A 681 -9.65 3.51 -12.01
N PHE A 682 -8.64 4.06 -11.33
CA PHE A 682 -8.68 5.45 -10.85
C PHE A 682 -8.85 6.45 -12.00
N SER A 683 -8.10 6.27 -13.10
CA SER A 683 -8.25 7.11 -14.29
C SER A 683 -9.68 7.06 -14.82
N ALA A 684 -10.26 5.87 -14.96
CA ALA A 684 -11.62 5.69 -15.44
C ALA A 684 -12.67 6.33 -14.51
N ILE A 685 -12.54 6.14 -13.19
CA ILE A 685 -13.45 6.72 -12.19
C ILE A 685 -13.42 8.26 -12.29
N ARG A 686 -12.22 8.87 -12.36
CA ARG A 686 -12.09 10.34 -12.45
C ARG A 686 -12.50 10.91 -13.80
N LEU A 687 -12.38 10.15 -14.87
CA LEU A 687 -12.90 10.48 -16.20
C LEU A 687 -14.42 10.26 -16.31
N LYS A 688 -15.06 9.70 -15.28
CA LYS A 688 -16.48 9.32 -15.29
C LYS A 688 -16.81 8.27 -16.37
N ASP A 689 -15.83 7.43 -16.70
CA ASP A 689 -15.99 6.33 -17.64
C ASP A 689 -16.44 5.06 -16.89
N MET A 690 -17.76 4.94 -16.71
CA MET A 690 -18.39 3.85 -15.96
C MET A 690 -17.98 2.46 -16.48
N GLU A 691 -18.00 2.28 -17.80
CA GLU A 691 -17.72 1.02 -18.44
C GLU A 691 -16.28 0.55 -18.12
N GLU A 692 -15.30 1.42 -18.36
CA GLU A 692 -13.89 1.14 -18.09
C GLU A 692 -13.63 0.94 -16.59
N ALA A 693 -14.28 1.73 -15.72
CA ALA A 693 -14.15 1.59 -14.27
C ALA A 693 -14.65 0.24 -13.79
N VAL A 694 -15.84 -0.17 -14.19
CA VAL A 694 -16.44 -1.46 -13.82
C VAL A 694 -15.60 -2.61 -14.37
N GLN A 695 -15.12 -2.52 -15.61
CA GLN A 695 -14.28 -3.55 -16.23
C GLN A 695 -12.97 -3.75 -15.42
N ASN A 696 -12.24 -2.68 -15.10
CA ASN A 696 -11.00 -2.76 -14.34
C ASN A 696 -11.23 -3.29 -12.92
N LEU A 697 -12.26 -2.80 -12.21
CA LEU A 697 -12.60 -3.26 -10.88
C LEU A 697 -13.04 -4.74 -10.90
N SER A 698 -13.86 -5.15 -11.85
CA SER A 698 -14.26 -6.56 -12.01
C SER A 698 -13.05 -7.46 -12.24
N GLN A 699 -12.08 -7.02 -13.04
CA GLN A 699 -10.83 -7.75 -13.23
C GLN A 699 -10.07 -7.90 -11.91
N LEU A 700 -9.95 -6.85 -11.11
CA LEU A 700 -9.26 -6.89 -9.80
C LEU A 700 -9.96 -7.82 -8.79
N LEU A 701 -11.28 -7.84 -8.77
CA LEU A 701 -12.04 -8.62 -7.79
C LEU A 701 -12.18 -10.10 -8.18
N ASN A 702 -12.27 -10.39 -9.48
CA ASN A 702 -12.70 -11.70 -9.96
C ASN A 702 -11.55 -12.57 -10.52
N HIS A 703 -10.34 -12.02 -10.71
CA HIS A 703 -9.25 -12.71 -11.40
C HIS A 703 -8.08 -13.12 -10.49
N GLY A 704 -8.36 -13.43 -9.23
CA GLY A 704 -7.36 -14.03 -8.33
C GLY A 704 -6.41 -13.05 -7.63
N PHE A 705 -6.72 -11.74 -7.65
CA PHE A 705 -5.98 -10.75 -6.87
C PHE A 705 -6.46 -10.67 -5.42
N VAL A 706 -7.68 -11.10 -5.13
CA VAL A 706 -8.24 -11.16 -3.77
C VAL A 706 -8.18 -12.59 -3.27
N ARG A 707 -7.67 -12.77 -2.06
CA ARG A 707 -7.55 -14.06 -1.38
C ARG A 707 -8.72 -14.29 -0.42
N ARG A 708 -8.91 -15.53 0.02
CA ARG A 708 -10.02 -15.90 0.94
C ARG A 708 -9.99 -15.18 2.29
N THR A 709 -8.86 -14.62 2.70
CA THR A 709 -8.73 -13.76 3.88
C THR A 709 -8.88 -12.28 3.54
N LEU A 710 -9.31 -11.96 2.34
CA LEU A 710 -9.44 -10.62 1.74
C LEU A 710 -8.14 -9.82 1.72
N GLN A 711 -7.01 -10.47 1.91
CA GLN A 711 -5.71 -9.91 1.53
C GLN A 711 -5.58 -9.94 0.01
N THR A 712 -4.75 -9.07 -0.52
CA THR A 712 -4.60 -8.95 -1.97
C THR A 712 -3.19 -9.34 -2.43
N SER A 713 -3.02 -9.53 -3.73
CA SER A 713 -1.75 -9.88 -4.36
C SER A 713 -1.45 -8.95 -5.52
N HIS A 714 -0.15 -8.81 -5.82
CA HIS A 714 0.31 -8.02 -6.97
C HIS A 714 0.07 -8.74 -8.29
N PHE A 715 0.29 -10.05 -8.31
CA PHE A 715 -0.09 -10.93 -9.43
C PHE A 715 -1.11 -11.95 -8.94
N PRO A 716 -2.01 -12.42 -9.83
CA PRO A 716 -3.02 -13.41 -9.45
C PRO A 716 -2.41 -14.61 -8.72
N TYR A 717 -2.99 -14.96 -7.58
CA TYR A 717 -2.62 -16.11 -6.74
C TYR A 717 -1.15 -16.12 -6.23
N ARG A 718 -0.42 -15.00 -6.27
CA ARG A 718 1.00 -14.94 -5.86
C ARG A 718 1.21 -14.03 -4.66
N GLY A 719 1.51 -14.64 -3.50
CA GLY A 719 1.89 -13.93 -2.28
C GLY A 719 0.81 -12.98 -1.75
N VAL A 720 1.22 -12.07 -0.87
CA VAL A 720 0.40 -10.96 -0.38
C VAL A 720 1.08 -9.65 -0.72
N PHE A 721 0.32 -8.74 -1.32
CA PHE A 721 0.79 -7.39 -1.63
C PHE A 721 -0.36 -6.39 -1.49
N PRO A 722 -0.19 -5.29 -0.75
CA PRO A 722 -1.31 -4.50 -0.24
C PRO A 722 -1.83 -3.40 -1.19
N ASP A 723 -1.36 -3.28 -2.44
CA ASP A 723 -1.78 -2.21 -3.35
C ASP A 723 -3.29 -2.13 -3.50
N LEU A 724 -3.93 -3.26 -3.83
CA LEU A 724 -5.39 -3.31 -3.99
C LEU A 724 -6.09 -3.16 -2.64
N THR A 725 -5.55 -3.74 -1.56
CA THR A 725 -6.11 -3.58 -0.21
C THR A 725 -6.21 -2.10 0.17
N GLY A 726 -5.15 -1.32 -0.08
CA GLY A 726 -5.14 0.12 0.23
C GLY A 726 -5.99 0.95 -0.72
N ALA A 727 -6.11 0.54 -2.00
CA ALA A 727 -6.81 1.30 -3.03
C ALA A 727 -8.34 1.16 -2.97
N VAL A 728 -8.89 0.01 -2.52
CA VAL A 728 -10.35 -0.22 -2.55
C VAL A 728 -11.14 0.84 -1.77
N PRO A 729 -10.74 1.26 -0.55
CA PRO A 729 -11.47 2.32 0.14
C PRO A 729 -11.51 3.63 -0.67
N ALA A 730 -10.41 4.00 -1.33
CA ALA A 730 -10.37 5.20 -2.16
C ALA A 730 -11.25 5.07 -3.42
N PHE A 731 -11.29 3.91 -4.07
CA PHE A 731 -12.23 3.66 -5.17
C PHE A 731 -13.67 3.90 -4.74
N LEU A 732 -14.08 3.29 -3.64
CA LEU A 732 -15.46 3.38 -3.17
C LEU A 732 -15.82 4.79 -2.72
N VAL A 733 -14.87 5.51 -2.11
CA VAL A 733 -15.06 6.94 -1.82
C VAL A 733 -15.27 7.71 -3.13
N GLU A 734 -14.36 7.62 -4.10
CA GLU A 734 -14.45 8.40 -5.34
C GLU A 734 -15.62 7.99 -6.25
N MET A 735 -16.08 6.74 -6.17
CA MET A 735 -17.31 6.29 -6.83
C MET A 735 -18.57 6.83 -6.17
N SER A 736 -18.57 6.96 -4.84
CA SER A 736 -19.71 7.47 -4.07
C SER A 736 -19.73 8.98 -4.01
N VAL A 737 -18.58 9.62 -3.73
CA VAL A 737 -18.43 11.07 -3.66
C VAL A 737 -17.07 11.51 -4.18
N PHE A 738 -17.05 12.16 -5.31
CA PHE A 738 -15.85 12.81 -5.82
C PHE A 738 -15.78 14.23 -5.29
N SER A 739 -14.59 14.69 -4.92
CA SER A 739 -14.40 16.07 -4.46
C SER A 739 -13.04 16.63 -4.90
N GLU A 740 -13.07 17.91 -5.19
CA GLU A 740 -11.92 18.76 -5.49
C GLU A 740 -12.22 20.19 -5.00
N PRO A 741 -11.20 21.08 -4.91
CA PRO A 741 -11.45 22.44 -4.45
C PRO A 741 -12.62 23.11 -5.21
N GLY A 742 -13.66 23.50 -4.46
CA GLY A 742 -14.85 24.13 -4.99
C GLY A 742 -15.95 23.21 -5.55
N THR A 743 -15.73 21.90 -5.58
CA THR A 743 -16.71 20.96 -6.17
C THR A 743 -16.90 19.70 -5.31
N VAL A 744 -18.15 19.27 -5.20
CA VAL A 744 -18.55 17.97 -4.68
C VAL A 744 -19.52 17.33 -5.67
N GLU A 745 -19.23 16.13 -6.11
CA GLU A 745 -20.10 15.36 -7.00
C GLU A 745 -20.55 14.07 -6.31
N LEU A 746 -21.86 13.85 -6.26
CA LEU A 746 -22.48 12.71 -5.58
C LEU A 746 -22.83 11.62 -6.59
N LEU A 747 -22.41 10.40 -6.33
CA LEU A 747 -22.52 9.20 -7.18
C LEU A 747 -22.02 9.42 -8.61
N PRO A 748 -20.78 9.90 -8.81
CA PRO A 748 -20.25 10.17 -10.15
C PRO A 748 -20.10 8.91 -11.02
N VAL A 749 -19.80 7.78 -10.40
CA VAL A 749 -19.58 6.48 -11.07
C VAL A 749 -20.13 5.37 -10.17
N MET A 750 -21.43 5.09 -10.30
CA MET A 750 -22.08 4.07 -9.50
C MET A 750 -22.90 3.14 -10.40
N PRO A 751 -22.46 1.87 -10.60
CA PRO A 751 -23.19 0.91 -11.43
C PRO A 751 -24.50 0.47 -10.78
N ASP A 752 -25.45 0.02 -11.58
CA ASP A 752 -26.82 -0.29 -11.15
C ASP A 752 -26.89 -1.29 -9.99
N ASN A 753 -26.00 -2.29 -9.97
CA ASN A 753 -25.98 -3.29 -8.90
C ASN A 753 -25.43 -2.76 -7.57
N LEU A 754 -24.91 -1.53 -7.53
CA LEU A 754 -24.49 -0.81 -6.31
C LEU A 754 -25.38 0.39 -6.00
N MET A 755 -26.51 0.54 -6.71
CA MET A 755 -27.46 1.66 -6.53
C MET A 755 -28.33 1.53 -5.27
N HIS A 756 -27.81 0.88 -4.23
CA HIS A 756 -28.39 0.84 -2.90
C HIS A 756 -27.28 0.76 -1.87
N GLY A 757 -27.17 1.78 -1.05
CA GLY A 757 -26.12 1.79 -0.04
C GLY A 757 -26.04 3.07 0.78
N SER A 758 -25.05 3.14 1.65
CA SER A 758 -24.71 4.35 2.39
C SER A 758 -23.22 4.43 2.68
N ILE A 759 -22.73 5.65 2.88
CA ILE A 759 -21.37 5.93 3.30
C ILE A 759 -21.36 7.01 4.38
N ASP A 760 -20.58 6.79 5.43
CA ASP A 760 -20.43 7.70 6.56
C ASP A 760 -18.99 8.21 6.64
N GLY A 761 -18.85 9.48 7.00
CA GLY A 761 -17.58 10.04 7.44
C GLY A 761 -16.50 10.11 6.36
N VAL A 762 -16.76 10.87 5.27
CA VAL A 762 -15.76 11.14 4.22
C VAL A 762 -15.28 12.58 4.32
N TRP A 763 -13.98 12.78 4.45
CA TRP A 763 -13.34 14.09 4.37
C TRP A 763 -13.08 14.44 2.91
N LEU A 764 -13.65 15.57 2.50
CA LEU A 764 -13.67 16.03 1.10
C LEU A 764 -12.51 16.96 0.81
N TYR A 765 -11.86 16.83 -0.34
CA TYR A 765 -10.76 17.68 -0.78
C TYR A 765 -11.20 19.13 -1.13
N THR A 766 -12.10 19.65 -0.37
CA THR A 766 -12.67 20.99 -0.49
C THR A 766 -13.02 21.59 0.87
N PHE A 767 -12.22 21.29 1.91
CA PHE A 767 -12.43 21.81 3.27
C PHE A 767 -13.83 21.50 3.83
N ALA A 768 -14.35 20.34 3.53
CA ALA A 768 -15.68 19.90 3.95
C ALA A 768 -15.68 18.43 4.35
N LYS A 769 -16.73 18.00 5.01
CA LYS A 769 -16.94 16.61 5.40
C LYS A 769 -18.34 16.16 4.98
N LEU A 770 -18.42 15.06 4.26
CA LEU A 770 -19.64 14.30 4.12
C LEU A 770 -19.82 13.50 5.42
N ASN A 771 -20.84 13.87 6.22
CA ASN A 771 -21.11 13.19 7.47
C ASN A 771 -21.80 11.86 7.22
N HIS A 772 -22.79 11.86 6.33
CA HIS A 772 -23.59 10.71 5.92
C HIS A 772 -24.12 10.92 4.51
N MET A 773 -24.21 9.84 3.76
CA MET A 773 -24.95 9.78 2.50
C MET A 773 -25.58 8.40 2.35
N ASP A 774 -26.86 8.35 2.05
CA ASP A 774 -27.56 7.15 1.60
C ASP A 774 -28.14 7.37 0.20
N TRP A 775 -28.28 6.27 -0.54
CA TRP A 775 -28.78 6.30 -1.91
C TRP A 775 -29.57 5.04 -2.26
N ASP A 776 -30.57 5.22 -3.08
CA ASP A 776 -31.33 4.15 -3.74
C ASP A 776 -31.75 4.57 -5.16
N GLU A 777 -32.62 3.79 -5.79
CA GLU A 777 -33.12 4.07 -7.14
C GLU A 777 -33.98 5.34 -7.21
N LYS A 778 -34.43 5.90 -6.07
CA LYS A 778 -35.29 7.09 -6.00
C LYS A 778 -34.49 8.38 -5.83
N GLY A 779 -33.27 8.27 -5.23
CA GLY A 779 -32.45 9.43 -4.99
C GLY A 779 -31.31 9.26 -4.00
N ILE A 780 -30.82 10.40 -3.56
CA ILE A 780 -29.70 10.52 -2.62
C ILE A 780 -30.11 11.44 -1.48
N HIS A 781 -29.80 11.07 -0.26
CA HIS A 781 -29.83 11.96 0.90
C HIS A 781 -28.42 12.08 1.46
N ALA A 782 -27.92 13.30 1.55
CA ALA A 782 -26.57 13.56 2.03
C ALA A 782 -26.52 14.72 3.03
N SER A 783 -25.62 14.61 3.98
CA SER A 783 -25.33 15.65 4.97
C SER A 783 -23.87 16.08 4.85
N ILE A 784 -23.63 17.33 4.46
CA ILE A 784 -22.28 17.90 4.25
C ILE A 784 -22.07 19.07 5.20
N THR A 785 -20.95 19.04 5.94
CA THR A 785 -20.49 20.16 6.78
C THR A 785 -19.28 20.82 6.12
N SER A 786 -19.35 22.15 5.93
CA SER A 786 -18.22 22.92 5.43
C SER A 786 -17.40 23.51 6.58
N ASN A 787 -16.08 23.32 6.57
CA ASN A 787 -15.19 23.83 7.62
C ASN A 787 -14.96 25.36 7.50
N GLN A 788 -15.22 25.92 6.33
CA GLN A 788 -15.03 27.36 6.04
C GLN A 788 -16.20 27.92 5.25
N ALA A 789 -16.32 29.25 5.19
CA ALA A 789 -17.26 29.89 4.30
C ALA A 789 -16.77 29.76 2.86
N GLN A 790 -17.57 29.16 1.99
CA GLN A 790 -17.21 28.90 0.58
C GLN A 790 -18.42 28.62 -0.29
N ASN A 791 -18.25 28.83 -1.60
CA ASN A 791 -19.21 28.39 -2.58
C ASN A 791 -18.79 27.03 -3.13
N LEU A 792 -19.70 26.07 -3.10
CA LEU A 792 -19.48 24.74 -3.67
C LEU A 792 -20.43 24.48 -4.84
N THR A 793 -19.86 23.94 -5.90
CA THR A 793 -20.61 23.25 -6.95
C THR A 793 -21.03 21.88 -6.43
N LEU A 794 -22.33 21.66 -6.30
CA LEU A 794 -22.89 20.35 -5.96
C LEU A 794 -23.46 19.73 -7.23
N ARG A 795 -22.88 18.61 -7.66
CA ARG A 795 -23.17 17.97 -8.95
C ARG A 795 -23.78 16.58 -8.79
N ASN A 796 -24.70 16.24 -9.67
CA ASN A 796 -25.11 14.89 -9.98
C ASN A 796 -25.45 14.77 -11.47
N ARG A 797 -24.85 13.78 -12.14
CA ARG A 797 -24.92 13.63 -13.61
C ARG A 797 -26.20 13.00 -14.11
N ARG A 798 -27.07 12.50 -13.22
CA ARG A 798 -28.31 11.85 -13.65
C ARG A 798 -29.25 12.88 -14.28
N GLU A 799 -29.65 12.62 -15.51
CA GLU A 799 -30.59 13.50 -16.25
C GLU A 799 -31.94 13.58 -15.53
N GLY A 800 -32.53 14.76 -15.54
CA GLY A 800 -33.87 14.99 -14.99
C GLY A 800 -33.91 15.08 -13.46
N CYS A 801 -32.85 14.78 -12.73
CA CYS A 801 -32.85 14.87 -11.28
C CYS A 801 -33.11 16.28 -10.77
N ARG A 802 -33.75 16.38 -9.60
CA ARG A 802 -33.93 17.64 -8.85
C ARG A 802 -33.01 17.67 -7.65
N ILE A 803 -32.41 18.80 -7.36
CA ILE A 803 -31.49 18.98 -6.22
C ILE A 803 -32.14 19.97 -5.24
N LEU A 804 -32.33 19.49 -4.00
CA LEU A 804 -32.84 20.31 -2.90
C LEU A 804 -31.71 20.49 -1.87
N VAL A 805 -31.62 21.68 -1.29
CA VAL A 805 -30.73 21.94 -0.15
C VAL A 805 -31.58 22.49 0.99
N ASN A 806 -31.50 21.83 2.14
CA ASN A 806 -32.30 22.14 3.33
C ASN A 806 -33.83 22.19 3.01
N GLY A 807 -34.30 21.25 2.18
CA GLY A 807 -35.69 21.13 1.76
C GLY A 807 -36.16 22.15 0.70
N LYS A 808 -35.27 23.02 0.22
CA LYS A 808 -35.58 23.98 -0.83
C LYS A 808 -34.98 23.54 -2.16
N GLU A 809 -35.81 23.41 -3.16
CA GLU A 809 -35.35 23.09 -4.53
C GLU A 809 -34.50 24.24 -5.10
N MET A 810 -33.38 23.90 -5.65
CA MET A 810 -32.38 24.81 -6.20
C MET A 810 -32.45 24.83 -7.73
N ALA A 811 -32.25 26.03 -8.32
CA ALA A 811 -32.15 26.14 -9.76
C ALA A 811 -30.84 25.49 -10.25
N LYS A 812 -30.95 24.54 -11.18
CA LYS A 812 -29.82 23.86 -11.79
C LYS A 812 -29.22 24.66 -12.94
N ASP A 813 -27.89 24.58 -13.06
CA ASP A 813 -27.18 24.95 -14.28
C ASP A 813 -26.59 23.63 -14.85
N GLY A 814 -27.25 23.08 -15.87
CA GLY A 814 -26.94 21.75 -16.40
C GLY A 814 -27.13 20.63 -15.35
N ASP A 815 -26.04 20.00 -14.91
CA ASP A 815 -26.01 18.88 -13.98
C ASP A 815 -25.73 19.29 -12.52
N HIS A 816 -25.59 20.58 -12.21
CA HIS A 816 -25.16 21.07 -10.90
C HIS A 816 -25.92 22.27 -10.40
N ILE A 817 -25.68 22.59 -9.12
CA ILE A 817 -26.11 23.82 -8.46
C ILE A 817 -24.92 24.49 -7.79
N GLN A 818 -25.03 25.79 -7.52
CA GLN A 818 -24.13 26.53 -6.65
C GLN A 818 -24.77 26.73 -5.28
N TYR A 819 -24.03 26.35 -4.21
CA TYR A 819 -24.49 26.57 -2.85
C TYR A 819 -23.40 27.24 -1.99
N SER A 820 -23.79 28.32 -1.30
CA SER A 820 -22.92 29.11 -0.44
C SER A 820 -23.01 28.63 0.99
N PHE A 821 -21.98 27.91 1.45
CA PHE A 821 -21.85 27.46 2.83
C PHE A 821 -21.28 28.59 3.70
N LYS A 822 -21.75 28.68 4.93
CA LYS A 822 -21.04 29.37 6.03
C LYS A 822 -20.04 28.44 6.68
N ALA A 823 -19.05 29.00 7.36
CA ALA A 823 -18.12 28.21 8.15
C ALA A 823 -18.86 27.42 9.26
N GLY A 824 -18.65 26.13 9.33
CA GLY A 824 -19.31 25.21 10.26
C GLY A 824 -20.76 24.87 9.91
N GLU A 825 -21.28 25.32 8.77
CA GLU A 825 -22.64 24.99 8.33
C GLU A 825 -22.73 23.54 7.88
N THR A 826 -23.79 22.85 8.34
CA THR A 826 -24.20 21.54 7.83
C THR A 826 -25.43 21.72 6.96
N ALA A 827 -25.35 21.37 5.67
CA ALA A 827 -26.46 21.35 4.74
C ALA A 827 -26.96 19.92 4.52
N GLN A 828 -28.30 19.78 4.45
CA GLN A 828 -28.97 18.55 4.01
C GLN A 828 -29.21 18.67 2.50
N ILE A 829 -28.71 17.72 1.75
CA ILE A 829 -28.82 17.67 0.30
C ILE A 829 -29.67 16.47 -0.06
N GLU A 830 -30.72 16.71 -0.83
CA GLU A 830 -31.59 15.67 -1.37
C GLU A 830 -31.56 15.76 -2.89
N ILE A 831 -31.27 14.64 -3.53
CA ILE A 831 -31.34 14.52 -4.99
C ILE A 831 -32.44 13.53 -5.32
N ILE A 832 -33.44 13.95 -6.04
CA ILE A 832 -34.58 13.12 -6.45
C ILE A 832 -34.39 12.72 -7.90
N PHE A 833 -34.30 11.44 -8.16
CA PHE A 833 -34.09 10.87 -9.48
C PHE A 833 -35.38 10.82 -10.32
#